data_7c82d74cfa7546c8692b5a7c35ed8477
#
_entry.id   7c82d74cfa7546c8692b5a7c35ed8477
#
_cell.length_a   1.000
_cell.length_b   1.000
_cell.length_c   1.000
_cell.angle_alpha   90.00
_cell.angle_beta   90.00
_cell.angle_gamma   90.00
#
_symmetry.space_group_name_H-M   'P 1'
#
loop_
_entity.id
_entity.type
_entity.pdbx_description
1 polymer ?
#
loop_
_entity_poly.entity_id
_entity_poly.type
_entity_poly.pdbx_seq_one_letter_code
_entity_poly.pdbx_strand_id
1 'polypeptide(L)'
;MNPIEEHFTYPEKSGNIYTPITLRLGNTEDKKTYDKLLSEKIALFISDEIEGQLKELIKSQRPWVMIKPEEYAGLISLHLNGSSINDYGIWVYYPWSRRLVHLLDEEEFIEVRTNRNQYKITRQERDLLATKKIGIIGLSVGQSIALTLSMERGFGELRLADFDLLELSNLNRIRTGVHNLGVPKVVIAAREIAEIDPFLKVTCFFDGLTDANMEEFFTGGGKLDVLVDECDGLDIKIMARYKARDLRIPVVMDTSDRGMLDIERFDLEPDRPLLHGTVTGINPQNIKELSNEDKVPVILQMLGVDNISSRAKASMVEVQQSINTWPQLASSVALGGAAGADACRRILLDQFRGSGRYYIDFDEIVSDKTEHAPKFDRNNPFQPLSKGEMLILAKQTPIEAGALDIILTDQVIQDLINAACAAPSTGNDQPWKWLYQQGTLYLFHDEYRSFSFGDFRKIASYISFGAAYENLNIHALKQGLEPYYKFVGDTEQKLVAAIRFKSIENKSLAQQLEPLDKAIYKRVTNRNQAPKANIQMDVYEKLTLFAESIPSAKLQVFTDEFILDQFAEIIGFCDRVRLLSKEGHYDFVHHEMRWTSEEAEKKRDGIDIKTLGLSNSQMAALGVIKSEQVISTINDLGGGKALDMLAKRTVSAASALCLLTLPKHELKSFFEGGRAMERLWLASTDLDLAIHPLISPLYLFPRIVYGNGEGIDPKFVPVLRDLRKKFCAMTDVGDDRAEVFLAKIAIAPEPELKSFRLPLEKTLIIE
;
A
#
# COMPACT_ATOMS: atom_id res chain seq x y z
N MET A 1 4.53 33.91 -31.84
CA MET A 1 4.44 34.34 -30.44
C MET A 1 3.00 34.75 -30.15
N ASN A 2 2.43 34.28 -29.08
CA ASN A 2 1.08 34.65 -28.67
C ASN A 2 1.13 36.11 -28.17
N PRO A 3 0.27 37.05 -28.64
CA PRO A 3 0.31 38.45 -28.18
C PRO A 3 0.15 38.62 -26.65
N ILE A 4 -0.27 37.59 -25.95
CA ILE A 4 -0.39 37.56 -24.50
C ILE A 4 0.98 37.43 -23.82
N GLU A 5 2.00 36.83 -24.48
CA GLU A 5 3.33 36.61 -23.89
C GLU A 5 4.14 37.91 -23.80
N GLU A 6 3.91 38.91 -24.66
CA GLU A 6 4.64 40.19 -24.63
C GLU A 6 4.20 41.17 -23.53
N HIS A 7 3.02 40.99 -22.96
CA HIS A 7 2.44 41.94 -21.99
C HIS A 7 2.32 41.46 -20.55
N PHE A 8 2.50 40.18 -20.25
CA PHE A 8 2.16 39.60 -18.96
C PHE A 8 3.17 38.63 -18.35
N THR A 9 4.32 38.41 -18.95
CA THR A 9 5.41 37.70 -18.27
C THR A 9 5.98 38.54 -17.16
N TYR A 10 5.92 38.07 -15.92
CA TYR A 10 6.78 38.58 -14.86
C TYR A 10 8.22 38.54 -15.36
N PRO A 11 8.99 39.64 -15.25
CA PRO A 11 10.42 39.59 -15.56
C PRO A 11 11.03 38.45 -14.76
N GLU A 12 11.82 37.56 -15.38
CA GLU A 12 12.49 36.43 -14.72
C GLU A 12 13.18 36.83 -13.41
N LYS A 13 13.66 38.06 -13.29
CA LYS A 13 14.25 38.61 -12.08
C LYS A 13 13.28 38.97 -10.96
N SER A 14 11.96 39.12 -11.19
CA SER A 14 10.99 39.45 -10.15
C SER A 14 10.36 38.19 -9.50
N GLY A 15 10.49 37.04 -10.15
CA GLY A 15 9.93 35.78 -9.68
C GLY A 15 10.37 35.38 -8.26
N ASN A 16 11.62 35.69 -7.91
CA ASN A 16 12.23 35.30 -6.63
C ASN A 16 12.30 36.42 -5.58
N ILE A 17 11.74 37.63 -5.86
CA ILE A 17 11.69 38.71 -4.88
C ILE A 17 10.62 38.41 -3.84
N TYR A 18 11.01 38.36 -2.58
CA TYR A 18 10.09 38.09 -1.43
C TYR A 18 10.32 39.09 -0.27
N THR A 19 11.30 39.99 -0.38
CA THR A 19 11.57 41.00 0.65
C THR A 19 10.90 42.31 0.26
N PRO A 20 10.06 42.90 1.11
CA PRO A 20 9.45 44.20 0.89
C PRO A 20 10.50 45.33 1.07
N ILE A 21 10.20 46.48 0.55
CA ILE A 21 11.04 47.69 0.71
C ILE A 21 10.38 48.60 1.73
N THR A 22 11.06 48.82 2.86
CA THR A 22 10.59 49.72 3.93
C THR A 22 11.18 51.10 3.74
N LEU A 23 10.33 52.13 3.78
CA LEU A 23 10.69 53.54 3.52
C LEU A 23 10.23 54.41 4.71
N ARG A 24 11.15 55.16 5.29
CA ARG A 24 10.88 56.19 6.31
C ARG A 24 11.04 57.59 5.67
N LEU A 25 9.93 58.34 5.57
CA LEU A 25 9.93 59.63 4.86
C LEU A 25 10.80 60.69 5.53
N GLY A 26 11.19 60.52 6.78
CA GLY A 26 12.22 61.35 7.43
C GLY A 26 13.66 61.11 6.90
N ASN A 27 13.89 60.00 6.17
CA ASN A 27 15.16 59.72 5.50
C ASN A 27 15.11 60.24 4.06
N THR A 28 16.13 61.00 3.64
CA THR A 28 16.16 61.64 2.32
C THR A 28 16.20 60.64 1.16
N GLU A 29 16.89 59.51 1.29
CA GLU A 29 16.98 58.49 0.23
C GLU A 29 15.68 57.66 0.15
N ASP A 30 15.09 57.34 1.26
CA ASP A 30 13.79 56.65 1.31
C ASP A 30 12.70 57.55 0.69
N LYS A 31 12.72 58.88 0.97
CA LYS A 31 11.79 59.81 0.38
C LYS A 31 11.93 59.92 -1.12
N LYS A 32 13.17 59.98 -1.64
CA LYS A 32 13.41 59.94 -3.09
C LYS A 32 12.87 58.65 -3.72
N THR A 33 13.06 57.51 -3.04
CA THR A 33 12.52 56.22 -3.51
C THR A 33 11.00 56.22 -3.50
N TYR A 34 10.38 56.73 -2.44
CA TYR A 34 8.93 56.92 -2.33
C TYR A 34 8.38 57.78 -3.46
N ASP A 35 8.97 59.00 -3.68
CA ASP A 35 8.56 59.93 -4.74
C ASP A 35 8.71 59.30 -6.13
N LYS A 36 9.73 58.48 -6.33
CA LYS A 36 9.95 57.76 -7.59
C LYS A 36 8.88 56.66 -7.78
N LEU A 37 8.55 55.89 -6.75
CA LEU A 37 7.50 54.87 -6.82
C LEU A 37 6.14 55.45 -7.22
N LEU A 38 5.85 56.67 -6.80
CA LEU A 38 4.61 57.37 -7.13
C LEU A 38 4.66 58.01 -8.50
N SER A 39 5.70 58.83 -8.78
CA SER A 39 5.80 59.62 -10.01
C SER A 39 5.95 58.75 -11.27
N GLU A 40 6.68 57.65 -11.19
CA GLU A 40 6.85 56.69 -12.28
C GLU A 40 5.73 55.61 -12.30
N LYS A 41 4.73 55.74 -11.45
CA LYS A 41 3.62 54.75 -11.31
C LYS A 41 4.10 53.31 -11.11
N ILE A 42 5.21 53.11 -10.41
CA ILE A 42 5.75 51.79 -10.08
C ILE A 42 4.80 51.14 -9.03
N ALA A 43 4.40 51.88 -7.98
CA ALA A 43 3.32 51.51 -7.09
C ALA A 43 1.99 51.79 -7.80
N LEU A 44 1.14 50.72 -7.89
CA LEU A 44 -0.20 50.84 -8.52
C LEU A 44 -1.32 50.96 -7.50
N PHE A 45 -1.14 50.36 -6.34
CA PHE A 45 -2.12 50.37 -5.28
C PHE A 45 -1.51 50.98 -4.03
N ILE A 46 -2.18 51.99 -3.47
CA ILE A 46 -1.77 52.66 -2.24
C ILE A 46 -2.83 52.44 -1.20
N SER A 47 -2.41 51.97 -0.02
CA SER A 47 -3.27 51.81 1.16
C SER A 47 -2.73 52.68 2.30
N ASP A 48 -3.53 53.64 2.75
CA ASP A 48 -3.19 54.50 3.88
C ASP A 48 -4.30 54.47 4.91
N GLU A 49 -4.07 53.70 5.97
CA GLU A 49 -5.00 53.57 7.12
C GLU A 49 -4.26 53.87 8.43
N ILE A 50 -3.28 54.80 8.38
CA ILE A 50 -2.45 55.13 9.54
C ILE A 50 -3.25 55.76 10.67
N GLU A 51 -4.28 56.57 10.37
CA GLU A 51 -5.16 57.14 11.37
C GLU A 51 -5.95 56.05 12.13
N GLY A 52 -6.45 55.05 11.42
CA GLY A 52 -7.09 53.86 12.01
C GLY A 52 -6.18 53.09 12.95
N GLN A 53 -4.96 52.86 12.52
CA GLN A 53 -3.92 52.17 13.31
C GLN A 53 -3.54 52.95 14.56
N LEU A 54 -3.39 54.29 14.46
CA LEU A 54 -3.16 55.16 15.63
C LEU A 54 -4.31 55.15 16.65
N LYS A 55 -5.59 55.08 16.19
CA LYS A 55 -6.73 54.88 17.09
C LYS A 55 -6.64 53.52 17.81
N GLU A 56 -6.28 52.46 17.15
CA GLU A 56 -6.07 51.14 17.76
C GLU A 56 -4.93 51.18 18.77
N LEU A 57 -3.79 51.81 18.42
CA LEU A 57 -2.67 51.97 19.33
C LEU A 57 -3.03 52.69 20.61
N ILE A 58 -3.66 53.86 20.50
CA ILE A 58 -4.09 54.66 21.66
C ILE A 58 -5.07 53.85 22.55
N LYS A 59 -5.99 53.10 21.95
CA LYS A 59 -6.90 52.21 22.66
C LYS A 59 -6.15 51.07 23.35
N SER A 60 -5.19 50.45 22.71
CA SER A 60 -4.39 49.35 23.27
C SER A 60 -3.54 49.79 24.46
N GLN A 61 -3.02 51.02 24.43
CA GLN A 61 -2.26 51.62 25.53
C GLN A 61 -3.13 52.04 26.73
N ARG A 62 -4.43 52.27 26.52
CA ARG A 62 -5.38 52.74 27.53
C ARG A 62 -6.66 51.88 27.58
N PRO A 63 -6.55 50.58 27.78
CA PRO A 63 -7.71 49.66 27.67
C PRO A 63 -8.82 49.93 28.70
N TRP A 64 -8.49 50.59 29.78
CA TRP A 64 -9.42 50.95 30.87
C TRP A 64 -10.19 52.27 30.64
N VAL A 65 -9.92 52.99 29.53
CA VAL A 65 -10.56 54.26 29.18
C VAL A 65 -11.56 54.03 28.04
N MET A 66 -12.78 54.49 28.23
CA MET A 66 -13.76 54.55 27.12
C MET A 66 -13.56 55.87 26.37
N ILE A 67 -12.81 55.80 25.27
CA ILE A 67 -12.47 56.94 24.40
C ILE A 67 -13.66 57.19 23.46
N LYS A 68 -14.18 58.41 23.44
CA LYS A 68 -15.24 58.81 22.52
C LYS A 68 -14.64 59.15 21.12
N PRO A 69 -15.41 58.99 20.04
CA PRO A 69 -14.92 59.24 18.67
C PRO A 69 -14.32 60.64 18.49
N GLU A 70 -14.90 61.67 19.11
CA GLU A 70 -14.41 63.05 19.03
C GLU A 70 -13.11 63.31 19.76
N GLU A 71 -12.70 62.47 20.69
CA GLU A 71 -11.47 62.61 21.47
C GLU A 71 -10.23 62.11 20.73
N TYR A 72 -10.40 61.19 19.72
CA TYR A 72 -9.28 60.59 19.01
C TYR A 72 -8.41 61.60 18.28
N ALA A 73 -8.97 62.63 17.63
CA ALA A 73 -8.21 63.64 16.92
C ALA A 73 -7.18 64.36 17.81
N GLY A 74 -7.61 64.72 19.04
CA GLY A 74 -6.76 65.36 20.04
C GLY A 74 -5.71 64.41 20.59
N LEU A 75 -6.07 63.15 20.82
CA LEU A 75 -5.13 62.13 21.32
C LEU A 75 -4.07 61.75 20.27
N ILE A 76 -4.48 61.66 19.00
CA ILE A 76 -3.55 61.44 17.87
C ILE A 76 -2.57 62.59 17.73
N SER A 77 -3.09 63.86 17.77
CA SER A 77 -2.20 65.03 17.70
C SER A 77 -1.19 65.08 18.84
N LEU A 78 -1.61 64.70 20.05
CA LEU A 78 -0.72 64.60 21.20
C LEU A 78 0.33 63.49 21.00
N HIS A 79 -0.07 62.34 20.46
CA HIS A 79 0.83 61.21 20.18
C HIS A 79 1.88 61.53 19.11
N LEU A 80 1.43 62.20 18.04
CA LEU A 80 2.34 62.64 16.93
C LEU A 80 3.36 63.71 17.36
N ASN A 81 3.12 64.40 18.46
CA ASN A 81 4.03 65.40 19.04
C ASN A 81 4.60 66.42 18.03
N GLY A 82 3.74 66.92 17.15
CA GLY A 82 4.11 67.88 16.09
C GLY A 82 4.59 67.27 14.75
N SER A 83 4.68 65.97 14.65
CA SER A 83 4.99 65.29 13.36
C SER A 83 3.75 65.30 12.46
N SER A 84 3.96 65.36 11.15
CA SER A 84 2.90 65.15 10.18
C SER A 84 2.42 63.72 10.18
N ILE A 85 1.11 63.47 10.18
CA ILE A 85 0.56 62.12 10.08
C ILE A 85 0.99 61.37 8.80
N ASN A 86 1.24 62.12 7.70
CA ASN A 86 1.64 61.55 6.43
C ASN A 86 3.10 61.05 6.45
N ASP A 87 3.94 61.60 7.33
CA ASP A 87 5.35 61.27 7.49
C ASP A 87 5.58 60.32 8.68
N TYR A 88 4.52 60.05 9.45
CA TYR A 88 4.63 59.18 10.64
C TYR A 88 4.68 57.69 10.29
N GLY A 89 5.42 56.90 11.09
CA GLY A 89 5.57 55.48 10.82
C GLY A 89 6.43 55.14 9.62
N ILE A 90 6.01 54.18 8.82
CA ILE A 90 6.74 53.66 7.68
C ILE A 90 5.81 53.44 6.47
N TRP A 91 6.40 53.53 5.27
CA TRP A 91 5.77 53.04 4.06
C TRP A 91 6.45 51.75 3.61
N VAL A 92 5.66 50.70 3.33
CA VAL A 92 6.13 49.39 2.89
C VAL A 92 5.69 49.16 1.45
N TYR A 93 6.65 48.99 0.55
CA TYR A 93 6.40 48.66 -0.84
C TYR A 93 6.63 47.15 -1.08
N TYR A 94 5.63 46.46 -1.64
CA TYR A 94 5.64 45.06 -2.02
C TYR A 94 5.84 44.95 -3.54
N PRO A 95 7.07 44.65 -4.04
CA PRO A 95 7.36 44.63 -5.46
C PRO A 95 6.53 43.66 -6.29
N TRP A 96 6.21 42.50 -5.74
CA TRP A 96 5.45 41.44 -6.42
C TRP A 96 3.98 41.77 -6.65
N SER A 97 3.37 42.61 -5.80
CA SER A 97 1.98 43.03 -5.90
C SER A 97 1.84 44.51 -6.30
N ARG A 98 2.95 45.25 -6.39
CA ARG A 98 3.02 46.71 -6.67
C ARG A 98 2.18 47.52 -5.71
N ARG A 99 2.07 47.05 -4.44
CA ARG A 99 1.33 47.73 -3.36
C ARG A 99 2.29 48.55 -2.51
N LEU A 100 1.82 49.72 -2.11
CA LEU A 100 2.48 50.59 -1.15
C LEU A 100 1.52 50.81 0.03
N VAL A 101 1.95 50.47 1.25
CA VAL A 101 1.11 50.46 2.44
C VAL A 101 1.72 51.31 3.54
N HIS A 102 0.91 52.20 4.15
CA HIS A 102 1.31 53.02 5.27
C HIS A 102 1.06 52.32 6.58
N LEU A 103 2.07 52.14 7.41
CA LEU A 103 2.04 51.36 8.64
C LEU A 103 2.65 52.16 9.81
N LEU A 104 2.26 51.81 11.03
CA LEU A 104 3.00 52.15 12.25
C LEU A 104 4.42 51.62 12.16
N ASP A 105 5.39 52.28 12.85
CA ASP A 105 6.75 51.72 12.95
C ASP A 105 6.74 50.44 13.81
N GLU A 106 7.80 49.64 13.72
CA GLU A 106 7.88 48.26 14.18
C GLU A 106 7.34 48.07 15.62
N GLU A 107 7.78 48.88 16.58
CA GLU A 107 7.38 48.68 18.00
C GLU A 107 5.85 48.88 18.19
N GLU A 108 5.29 49.94 17.60
CA GLU A 108 3.86 50.25 17.70
C GLU A 108 3.02 49.25 16.90
N PHE A 109 3.49 48.85 15.72
CA PHE A 109 2.86 47.85 14.91
C PHE A 109 2.74 46.51 15.70
N ILE A 110 3.83 46.07 16.34
CA ILE A 110 3.86 44.87 17.18
C ILE A 110 2.87 44.99 18.34
N GLU A 111 2.84 46.13 19.04
CA GLU A 111 1.94 46.34 20.19
C GLU A 111 0.49 46.20 19.78
N VAL A 112 0.10 46.84 18.67
CA VAL A 112 -1.30 46.78 18.16
C VAL A 112 -1.63 45.36 17.70
N ARG A 113 -0.77 44.79 16.84
CA ARG A 113 -1.03 43.53 16.17
C ARG A 113 -1.07 42.34 17.16
N THR A 114 -0.29 42.36 18.23
CA THR A 114 -0.24 41.30 19.24
C THR A 114 -1.11 41.56 20.45
N ASN A 115 -1.84 42.68 20.49
CA ASN A 115 -2.66 43.04 21.63
C ASN A 115 -3.70 41.97 22.01
N ARG A 116 -4.33 41.32 21.03
CA ARG A 116 -5.31 40.25 21.25
C ARG A 116 -4.67 38.88 21.65
N ASN A 117 -3.36 38.77 21.59
CA ASN A 117 -2.65 37.58 22.04
C ASN A 117 -2.46 37.58 23.57
N GLN A 118 -2.55 38.75 24.23
CA GLN A 118 -2.27 38.90 25.66
C GLN A 118 -3.12 37.90 26.51
N TYR A 119 -2.53 37.40 27.60
CA TYR A 119 -2.97 36.30 28.44
C TYR A 119 -2.91 34.90 27.79
N LYS A 120 -2.73 34.80 26.47
CA LYS A 120 -2.36 33.55 25.78
C LYS A 120 -0.86 33.49 25.53
N ILE A 121 -0.28 34.64 25.10
CA ILE A 121 1.14 34.90 24.96
C ILE A 121 1.37 36.24 25.67
N THR A 122 2.10 36.23 26.78
CA THR A 122 2.44 37.45 27.52
C THR A 122 3.45 38.29 26.72
N ARG A 123 3.61 39.57 27.10
CA ARG A 123 4.65 40.42 26.48
C ARG A 123 6.07 39.83 26.67
N GLN A 124 6.37 39.28 27.85
CA GLN A 124 7.67 38.65 28.13
C GLN A 124 7.91 37.42 27.24
N GLU A 125 6.89 36.57 27.05
CA GLU A 125 6.95 35.42 26.16
C GLU A 125 7.11 35.84 24.70
N ARG A 126 6.35 36.87 24.25
CA ARG A 126 6.51 37.46 22.92
C ARG A 126 7.94 37.95 22.66
N ASP A 127 8.50 38.70 23.60
CA ASP A 127 9.85 39.24 23.49
C ASP A 127 10.92 38.12 23.49
N LEU A 128 10.69 37.04 24.26
CA LEU A 128 11.51 35.84 24.19
C LEU A 128 11.41 35.13 22.83
N LEU A 129 10.18 34.93 22.31
CA LEU A 129 9.94 34.32 20.99
C LEU A 129 10.61 35.13 19.87
N ALA A 130 10.65 36.46 19.97
CA ALA A 130 11.33 37.33 19.00
C ALA A 130 12.86 37.06 18.88
N THR A 131 13.46 36.35 19.84
CA THR A 131 14.88 35.93 19.78
C THR A 131 15.07 34.56 19.14
N LYS A 132 14.00 33.80 18.89
CA LYS A 132 14.03 32.40 18.47
C LYS A 132 14.13 32.23 16.97
N LYS A 133 14.78 31.14 16.53
CA LYS A 133 15.00 30.77 15.15
C LYS A 133 14.37 29.42 14.85
N ILE A 134 13.49 29.36 13.89
CA ILE A 134 12.82 28.14 13.45
C ILE A 134 13.23 27.82 12.01
N GLY A 135 13.56 26.55 11.74
CA GLY A 135 13.77 26.05 10.38
C GLY A 135 12.58 25.18 9.95
N ILE A 136 12.06 25.39 8.75
CA ILE A 136 10.98 24.57 8.18
C ILE A 136 11.43 23.99 6.84
N ILE A 137 11.39 22.66 6.72
CA ILE A 137 11.71 21.93 5.48
C ILE A 137 10.43 21.34 4.90
N GLY A 138 10.14 21.66 3.61
CA GLY A 138 8.90 21.26 2.94
C GLY A 138 7.75 22.22 3.22
N LEU A 139 7.22 22.84 2.17
CA LEU A 139 6.21 23.90 2.26
C LEU A 139 4.85 23.52 1.67
N SER A 140 4.57 22.25 1.59
CA SER A 140 3.21 21.78 1.33
C SER A 140 2.34 21.87 2.59
N VAL A 141 2.75 21.23 3.68
CA VAL A 141 2.14 21.34 5.03
C VAL A 141 2.85 22.44 5.82
N GLY A 142 4.17 22.53 5.72
CA GLY A 142 4.99 23.51 6.45
C GLY A 142 4.62 24.97 6.20
N GLN A 143 4.03 25.33 5.05
CA GLN A 143 3.48 26.67 4.84
C GLN A 143 2.37 27.00 5.88
N SER A 144 1.48 26.04 6.18
CA SER A 144 0.42 26.26 7.16
C SER A 144 0.99 26.53 8.56
N ILE A 145 2.05 25.82 8.95
CA ILE A 145 2.78 26.05 10.21
C ILE A 145 3.48 27.42 10.17
N ALA A 146 4.18 27.74 9.09
CA ALA A 146 4.89 29.01 8.93
C ALA A 146 3.97 30.24 9.05
N LEU A 147 2.83 30.19 8.36
CA LEU A 147 1.82 31.27 8.41
C LEU A 147 1.16 31.40 9.79
N THR A 148 0.85 30.28 10.44
CA THR A 148 0.27 30.29 11.79
C THR A 148 1.25 30.90 12.81
N LEU A 149 2.53 30.47 12.77
CA LEU A 149 3.59 31.06 13.60
C LEU A 149 3.77 32.55 13.32
N SER A 150 3.67 32.98 12.07
CA SER A 150 3.78 34.39 11.67
C SER A 150 2.59 35.21 12.17
N MET A 151 1.36 34.67 12.11
CA MET A 151 0.18 35.33 12.68
C MET A 151 0.26 35.49 14.19
N GLU A 152 0.81 34.49 14.91
CA GLU A 152 1.04 34.56 16.35
C GLU A 152 2.30 35.34 16.73
N ARG A 153 3.19 35.63 15.76
CA ARG A 153 4.52 36.21 15.96
C ARG A 153 5.40 35.37 16.88
N GLY A 154 5.36 34.03 16.59
CA GLY A 154 5.99 32.98 17.41
C GLY A 154 7.49 32.76 17.19
N PHE A 155 8.18 33.67 16.49
CA PHE A 155 9.63 33.59 16.18
C PHE A 155 10.23 34.97 15.87
N GLY A 156 11.56 35.06 15.88
CA GLY A 156 12.32 36.21 15.37
C GLY A 156 12.89 35.98 13.97
N GLU A 157 13.33 34.75 13.66
CA GLU A 157 13.84 34.37 12.34
C GLU A 157 13.25 33.04 11.89
N LEU A 158 12.80 32.98 10.64
CA LEU A 158 12.30 31.77 9.99
C LEU A 158 13.17 31.41 8.79
N ARG A 159 13.66 30.17 8.71
CA ARG A 159 14.37 29.64 7.55
C ARG A 159 13.46 28.62 6.86
N LEU A 160 13.17 28.88 5.58
CA LEU A 160 12.26 28.06 4.77
C LEU A 160 13.08 27.36 3.68
N ALA A 161 12.91 26.04 3.55
CA ALA A 161 13.58 25.25 2.52
C ALA A 161 12.55 24.41 1.73
N ASP A 162 12.42 24.70 0.44
CA ASP A 162 11.59 23.94 -0.51
C ASP A 162 12.06 24.26 -1.93
N PHE A 163 12.15 23.26 -2.80
CA PHE A 163 12.60 23.40 -4.19
C PHE A 163 11.47 23.37 -5.22
N ASP A 164 10.24 23.08 -4.78
CA ASP A 164 9.10 22.90 -5.66
C ASP A 164 8.50 24.23 -6.11
N LEU A 165 7.94 24.21 -7.32
CA LEU A 165 7.04 25.24 -7.82
C LEU A 165 5.59 24.90 -7.42
N LEU A 166 4.74 25.93 -7.32
CA LEU A 166 3.33 25.73 -7.08
C LEU A 166 2.64 25.12 -8.31
N GLU A 167 2.02 23.98 -8.14
CA GLU A 167 1.18 23.31 -9.13
C GLU A 167 -0.31 23.50 -8.83
N LEU A 168 -1.16 23.35 -9.86
CA LEU A 168 -2.61 23.45 -9.70
C LEU A 168 -3.16 22.45 -8.69
N SER A 169 -2.63 21.24 -8.67
CA SER A 169 -2.99 20.17 -7.74
C SER A 169 -2.68 20.50 -6.27
N ASN A 170 -1.76 21.42 -6.01
CA ASN A 170 -1.41 21.83 -4.65
C ASN A 170 -2.45 22.76 -4.02
N LEU A 171 -3.30 23.41 -4.83
CA LEU A 171 -4.34 24.34 -4.34
C LEU A 171 -5.48 23.64 -3.56
N ASN A 172 -5.47 22.32 -3.52
CA ASN A 172 -6.38 21.55 -2.65
C ASN A 172 -6.02 21.69 -1.15
N ARG A 173 -4.79 22.18 -0.84
CA ARG A 173 -4.28 22.26 0.54
C ARG A 173 -3.36 23.45 0.82
N ILE A 174 -2.61 23.96 -0.15
CA ILE A 174 -1.77 25.15 0.00
C ILE A 174 -2.64 26.38 -0.10
N ARG A 175 -2.58 27.24 0.93
CA ARG A 175 -3.35 28.49 0.98
C ARG A 175 -2.68 29.55 0.14
N THR A 176 -3.09 29.66 -1.11
CA THR A 176 -2.63 30.73 -2.01
C THR A 176 -3.58 30.87 -3.20
N GLY A 177 -3.39 31.87 -4.04
CA GLY A 177 -4.22 32.11 -5.21
C GLY A 177 -3.65 31.51 -6.50
N VAL A 178 -4.52 31.26 -7.50
CA VAL A 178 -4.16 30.72 -8.82
C VAL A 178 -3.12 31.57 -9.58
N HIS A 179 -3.01 32.87 -9.25
CA HIS A 179 -2.02 33.77 -9.85
C HIS A 179 -0.58 33.46 -9.43
N ASN A 180 -0.37 32.59 -8.45
CA ASN A 180 0.94 32.13 -8.00
C ASN A 180 1.38 30.79 -8.63
N LEU A 181 0.61 30.23 -9.59
CA LEU A 181 1.03 29.02 -10.30
C LEU A 181 2.39 29.22 -10.97
N GLY A 182 3.29 28.24 -10.78
CA GLY A 182 4.66 28.28 -11.29
C GLY A 182 5.64 29.12 -10.44
N VAL A 183 5.20 29.78 -9.38
CA VAL A 183 6.10 30.48 -8.43
C VAL A 183 6.64 29.46 -7.43
N PRO A 184 7.94 29.57 -7.01
CA PRO A 184 8.49 28.71 -5.97
C PRO A 184 7.69 28.78 -4.67
N LYS A 185 7.38 27.62 -4.04
CA LYS A 185 6.60 27.57 -2.80
C LYS A 185 7.24 28.38 -1.68
N VAL A 186 8.57 28.37 -1.60
CA VAL A 186 9.34 29.14 -0.60
C VAL A 186 9.12 30.64 -0.76
N VAL A 187 9.01 31.14 -1.99
CA VAL A 187 8.74 32.55 -2.29
C VAL A 187 7.30 32.92 -1.91
N ILE A 188 6.35 32.07 -2.23
CA ILE A 188 4.95 32.30 -1.88
C ILE A 188 4.79 32.44 -0.38
N ALA A 189 5.33 31.49 0.40
CA ALA A 189 5.27 31.54 1.85
C ALA A 189 5.94 32.79 2.42
N ALA A 190 7.12 33.16 1.92
CA ALA A 190 7.84 34.36 2.38
C ALA A 190 7.10 35.65 2.04
N ARG A 191 6.46 35.75 0.87
CA ARG A 191 5.63 36.90 0.48
C ARG A 191 4.40 37.04 1.38
N GLU A 192 3.68 35.94 1.63
CA GLU A 192 2.51 35.96 2.50
C GLU A 192 2.90 36.34 3.94
N ILE A 193 4.05 35.86 4.44
CA ILE A 193 4.58 36.27 5.75
C ILE A 193 4.87 37.78 5.77
N ALA A 194 5.55 38.31 4.75
CA ALA A 194 5.85 39.72 4.66
C ALA A 194 4.60 40.60 4.52
N GLU A 195 3.52 40.12 3.91
CA GLU A 195 2.22 40.78 3.82
C GLU A 195 1.43 40.72 5.14
N ILE A 196 1.69 39.71 6.00
CA ILE A 196 1.16 39.61 7.37
C ILE A 196 1.93 40.54 8.32
N ASP A 197 3.26 40.51 8.22
CA ASP A 197 4.17 41.26 9.11
C ASP A 197 5.50 41.53 8.40
N PRO A 198 5.72 42.77 7.87
CA PRO A 198 6.89 43.08 7.09
C PRO A 198 8.20 43.16 7.91
N PHE A 199 8.11 43.11 9.23
CA PHE A 199 9.24 43.13 10.15
C PHE A 199 9.77 41.74 10.52
N LEU A 200 9.07 40.67 10.14
CA LEU A 200 9.54 39.32 10.36
C LEU A 200 10.69 38.95 9.43
N LYS A 201 11.75 38.39 9.98
CA LYS A 201 12.91 37.96 9.17
C LYS A 201 12.68 36.56 8.62
N VAL A 202 12.70 36.45 7.29
CA VAL A 202 12.58 35.17 6.56
C VAL A 202 13.77 34.99 5.64
N THR A 203 14.37 33.79 5.67
CA THR A 203 15.46 33.38 4.76
C THR A 203 15.01 32.16 3.95
N CYS A 204 15.09 32.25 2.63
CA CYS A 204 14.65 31.19 1.71
C CYS A 204 15.82 30.37 1.17
N PHE A 205 15.69 29.06 1.22
CA PHE A 205 16.59 28.08 0.61
C PHE A 205 15.87 27.43 -0.59
N PHE A 206 16.17 27.93 -1.78
CA PHE A 206 15.45 27.60 -3.02
C PHE A 206 15.70 26.19 -3.54
N ASP A 207 16.86 25.60 -3.20
CA ASP A 207 17.21 24.23 -3.58
C ASP A 207 16.69 23.19 -2.58
N GLY A 208 15.80 23.61 -1.68
CA GLY A 208 15.43 22.80 -0.53
C GLY A 208 16.60 22.59 0.43
N LEU A 209 16.54 21.59 1.29
CA LEU A 209 17.66 21.20 2.13
C LEU A 209 18.55 20.20 1.38
N THR A 210 19.83 20.49 1.28
CA THR A 210 20.84 19.67 0.60
C THR A 210 22.09 19.51 1.48
N ASP A 211 22.97 18.55 1.13
CA ASP A 211 24.25 18.38 1.83
C ASP A 211 25.09 19.69 1.83
N ALA A 212 25.01 20.47 0.75
CA ALA A 212 25.79 21.70 0.55
C ALA A 212 25.31 22.86 1.42
N ASN A 213 24.01 22.98 1.67
CA ASN A 213 23.43 24.12 2.40
C ASN A 213 22.96 23.77 3.81
N MET A 214 23.08 22.50 4.24
CA MET A 214 22.60 22.02 5.54
C MET A 214 23.25 22.79 6.70
N GLU A 215 24.56 22.99 6.68
CA GLU A 215 25.25 23.73 7.74
C GLU A 215 24.72 25.15 7.88
N GLU A 216 24.57 25.86 6.75
CA GLU A 216 24.03 27.22 6.73
C GLU A 216 22.58 27.26 7.20
N PHE A 217 21.75 26.31 6.76
CA PHE A 217 20.36 26.22 7.20
C PHE A 217 20.23 26.05 8.71
N PHE A 218 21.05 25.19 9.31
CA PHE A 218 20.98 24.90 10.75
C PHE A 218 21.69 25.95 11.62
N THR A 219 22.77 26.54 11.17
CA THR A 219 23.68 27.36 12.02
C THR A 219 23.99 28.74 11.46
N GLY A 220 23.69 29.04 10.20
CA GLY A 220 23.99 30.32 9.58
C GLY A 220 23.36 31.52 10.32
N GLY A 221 24.18 32.49 10.80
CA GLY A 221 23.68 33.60 11.61
C GLY A 221 23.11 33.21 12.99
N GLY A 222 23.41 32.00 13.49
CA GLY A 222 23.01 31.43 14.77
C GLY A 222 22.21 30.13 14.61
N LYS A 223 22.38 29.25 15.57
CA LYS A 223 21.75 27.92 15.59
C LYS A 223 20.22 28.01 15.65
N LEU A 224 19.52 27.11 14.95
CA LEU A 224 18.07 26.94 15.09
C LEU A 224 17.69 26.51 16.52
N ASP A 225 16.56 27.01 17.01
CA ASP A 225 15.96 26.59 18.28
C ASP A 225 14.95 25.41 18.07
N VAL A 226 14.33 25.31 16.89
CA VAL A 226 13.40 24.22 16.51
C VAL A 226 13.54 23.94 15.01
N LEU A 227 13.50 22.66 14.64
CA LEU A 227 13.32 22.19 13.28
C LEU A 227 11.88 21.69 13.09
N VAL A 228 11.20 22.12 12.04
CA VAL A 228 9.95 21.58 11.54
C VAL A 228 10.25 20.80 10.27
N ASP A 229 9.91 19.51 10.23
CA ASP A 229 10.23 18.62 9.12
C ASP A 229 8.97 18.09 8.42
N GLU A 230 8.56 18.79 7.36
CA GLU A 230 7.41 18.46 6.52
C GLU A 230 7.82 18.00 5.10
N CYS A 231 9.10 17.63 4.91
CA CYS A 231 9.58 17.18 3.61
C CYS A 231 9.17 15.72 3.32
N ASP A 232 8.93 15.42 2.04
CA ASP A 232 8.59 14.06 1.58
C ASP A 232 9.85 13.18 1.37
N GLY A 233 11.02 13.79 1.16
CA GLY A 233 12.29 13.09 0.93
C GLY A 233 12.77 12.34 2.17
N LEU A 234 12.71 11.01 2.15
CA LEU A 234 13.09 10.17 3.27
C LEU A 234 14.57 10.31 3.66
N ASP A 235 15.46 10.46 2.69
CA ASP A 235 16.88 10.68 2.90
C ASP A 235 17.15 12.02 3.60
N ILE A 236 16.55 13.10 3.13
CA ILE A 236 16.65 14.43 3.75
C ILE A 236 16.03 14.42 5.15
N LYS A 237 14.88 13.79 5.31
CA LYS A 237 14.19 13.64 6.60
C LYS A 237 15.09 13.00 7.67
N ILE A 238 15.85 11.97 7.31
CA ILE A 238 16.77 11.28 8.22
C ILE A 238 18.06 12.09 8.42
N MET A 239 18.63 12.67 7.37
CA MET A 239 19.84 13.50 7.46
C MET A 239 19.60 14.73 8.35
N ALA A 240 18.46 15.41 8.17
CA ALA A 240 18.08 16.56 8.98
C ALA A 240 17.95 16.19 10.46
N ARG A 241 17.40 15.00 10.78
CA ARG A 241 17.29 14.52 12.17
C ARG A 241 18.65 14.19 12.78
N TYR A 242 19.58 13.57 12.03
CA TYR A 242 20.95 13.38 12.52
C TYR A 242 21.58 14.73 12.86
N LYS A 243 21.47 15.71 11.97
CA LYS A 243 22.02 17.04 12.20
C LYS A 243 21.34 17.76 13.37
N ALA A 244 20.03 17.67 13.49
CA ALA A 244 19.28 18.24 14.60
C ALA A 244 19.69 17.61 15.93
N ARG A 245 19.85 16.28 16.00
CA ARG A 245 20.31 15.58 17.19
C ARG A 245 21.74 16.00 17.60
N ASP A 246 22.67 16.03 16.66
CA ASP A 246 24.06 16.44 16.90
C ASP A 246 24.13 17.89 17.43
N LEU A 247 23.26 18.77 16.95
CA LEU A 247 23.15 20.15 17.39
C LEU A 247 22.22 20.34 18.59
N ARG A 248 21.60 19.27 19.10
CA ARG A 248 20.60 19.31 20.18
C ARG A 248 19.47 20.30 19.87
N ILE A 249 18.82 20.10 18.72
CA ILE A 249 17.69 20.88 18.27
C ILE A 249 16.45 19.97 18.31
N PRO A 250 15.34 20.37 18.95
CA PRO A 250 14.10 19.62 18.90
C PRO A 250 13.53 19.60 17.49
N VAL A 251 12.88 18.48 17.12
CA VAL A 251 12.21 18.29 15.82
C VAL A 251 10.73 18.13 16.05
N VAL A 252 9.95 18.81 15.24
CA VAL A 252 8.48 18.71 15.14
C VAL A 252 8.12 18.30 13.73
N MET A 253 7.24 17.31 13.57
CA MET A 253 6.70 16.85 12.29
C MET A 253 5.20 16.62 12.42
N ASP A 254 4.42 17.04 11.43
CA ASP A 254 3.02 16.68 11.29
C ASP A 254 2.85 15.66 10.16
N THR A 255 1.86 14.81 10.27
CA THR A 255 1.35 14.05 9.15
C THR A 255 -0.14 14.32 8.98
N SER A 256 -0.56 14.56 7.74
CA SER A 256 -1.96 14.85 7.43
C SER A 256 -2.92 13.69 7.74
N ASP A 257 -2.38 12.48 8.02
CA ASP A 257 -3.18 11.33 8.40
C ASP A 257 -3.37 11.28 9.92
N ARG A 258 -4.63 11.23 10.38
CA ARG A 258 -5.03 11.19 11.79
C ARG A 258 -4.50 12.38 12.63
N GLY A 259 -4.07 13.47 11.98
CA GLY A 259 -3.46 14.62 12.66
C GLY A 259 -2.31 14.21 13.58
N MET A 260 -1.44 13.32 13.13
CA MET A 260 -0.31 12.83 13.93
C MET A 260 0.77 13.90 14.03
N LEU A 261 1.06 14.33 15.25
CA LEU A 261 2.16 15.21 15.60
C LEU A 261 3.29 14.38 16.24
N ASP A 262 4.45 14.37 15.60
CA ASP A 262 5.66 13.69 16.06
C ASP A 262 6.64 14.70 16.63
N ILE A 263 7.11 14.50 17.86
CA ILE A 263 8.02 15.43 18.56
C ILE A 263 9.22 14.67 19.10
N GLU A 264 10.43 15.10 18.70
CA GLU A 264 11.69 14.56 19.17
C GLU A 264 12.48 15.68 19.89
N ARG A 265 12.63 15.57 21.23
CA ARG A 265 13.29 16.57 22.09
C ARG A 265 14.78 16.27 22.22
N PHE A 266 15.55 16.33 21.12
CA PHE A 266 17.01 16.09 21.14
C PHE A 266 17.78 17.10 22.01
N ASP A 267 17.19 18.25 22.33
CA ASP A 267 17.71 19.21 23.27
C ASP A 267 17.71 18.68 24.73
N LEU A 268 16.74 17.86 25.07
CA LEU A 268 16.59 17.24 26.41
C LEU A 268 17.02 15.77 26.42
N GLU A 269 16.88 15.07 25.29
CA GLU A 269 17.17 13.65 25.13
C GLU A 269 18.14 13.44 23.95
N PRO A 270 19.45 13.82 24.11
CA PRO A 270 20.40 13.82 22.97
C PRO A 270 20.72 12.42 22.43
N ASP A 271 20.54 11.37 23.22
CA ASP A 271 20.78 9.98 22.81
C ASP A 271 19.53 9.29 22.30
N ARG A 272 18.40 10.01 22.17
CA ARG A 272 17.16 9.44 21.69
C ARG A 272 17.33 8.86 20.30
N PRO A 273 16.88 7.61 20.05
CA PRO A 273 16.84 7.04 18.70
C PRO A 273 15.96 7.88 17.78
N LEU A 274 16.42 8.11 16.54
CA LEU A 274 15.65 8.84 15.53
C LEU A 274 14.29 8.18 15.30
N LEU A 275 13.25 9.00 15.08
CA LEU A 275 11.89 8.53 14.84
C LEU A 275 11.42 7.54 15.92
N HIS A 276 11.80 7.81 17.16
CA HIS A 276 11.50 7.00 18.37
C HIS A 276 12.00 5.54 18.28
N GLY A 277 13.00 5.25 17.43
CA GLY A 277 13.55 3.91 17.24
C GLY A 277 12.70 3.00 16.37
N THR A 278 11.66 3.53 15.71
CA THR A 278 10.82 2.74 14.78
C THR A 278 11.59 2.32 13.53
N VAL A 279 12.65 3.05 13.20
CA VAL A 279 13.49 2.80 12.02
C VAL A 279 14.90 2.48 12.51
N THR A 280 15.30 1.21 12.45
CA THR A 280 16.62 0.74 12.91
C THR A 280 17.55 0.43 11.72
N GLY A 281 18.86 0.72 11.90
CA GLY A 281 19.89 0.30 10.94
C GLY A 281 19.92 1.05 9.62
N ILE A 282 19.26 2.20 9.50
CA ILE A 282 19.20 2.99 8.27
C ILE A 282 20.31 4.03 8.25
N ASN A 283 21.18 3.90 7.25
CA ASN A 283 22.15 4.93 6.88
C ASN A 283 21.53 5.82 5.78
N PRO A 284 21.57 7.17 5.87
CA PRO A 284 21.05 8.07 4.85
C PRO A 284 21.57 7.77 3.42
N GLN A 285 22.83 7.38 3.29
CA GLN A 285 23.43 7.04 1.99
C GLN A 285 22.74 5.84 1.36
N ASN A 286 22.42 4.81 2.15
CA ASN A 286 21.71 3.63 1.65
C ASN A 286 20.29 3.97 1.15
N ILE A 287 19.65 4.97 1.75
CA ILE A 287 18.28 5.40 1.36
C ILE A 287 18.30 6.11 0.00
N LYS A 288 19.32 6.91 -0.31
CA LYS A 288 19.44 7.58 -1.61
C LYS A 288 19.48 6.58 -2.77
N GLU A 289 20.06 5.40 -2.54
CA GLU A 289 20.20 4.33 -3.54
C GLU A 289 18.95 3.46 -3.70
N LEU A 290 17.99 3.53 -2.74
CA LEU A 290 16.75 2.76 -2.79
C LEU A 290 15.81 3.27 -3.88
N SER A 291 15.19 2.35 -4.61
CA SER A 291 14.06 2.66 -5.48
C SER A 291 12.87 3.18 -4.65
N ASN A 292 11.92 3.86 -5.30
CA ASN A 292 10.70 4.29 -4.62
C ASN A 292 9.91 3.11 -4.01
N GLU A 293 9.95 1.96 -4.66
CA GLU A 293 9.34 0.73 -4.16
C GLU A 293 10.03 0.22 -2.89
N ASP A 294 11.36 0.26 -2.84
CA ASP A 294 12.13 -0.21 -1.68
C ASP A 294 12.06 0.73 -0.47
N LYS A 295 11.67 1.99 -0.67
CA LYS A 295 11.41 2.95 0.40
C LYS A 295 10.09 2.67 1.15
N VAL A 296 9.12 2.00 0.52
CA VAL A 296 7.80 1.74 1.13
C VAL A 296 7.88 1.02 2.49
N PRO A 297 8.65 -0.05 2.68
CA PRO A 297 8.78 -0.71 3.98
C PRO A 297 9.32 0.23 5.07
N VAL A 298 10.27 1.11 4.72
CA VAL A 298 10.87 2.07 5.64
C VAL A 298 9.84 3.12 6.06
N ILE A 299 9.05 3.63 5.11
CA ILE A 299 7.96 4.58 5.39
C ILE A 299 6.91 3.95 6.30
N LEU A 300 6.52 2.70 6.06
CA LEU A 300 5.57 1.98 6.89
C LEU A 300 6.10 1.76 8.33
N GLN A 301 7.39 1.45 8.48
CA GLN A 301 8.03 1.36 9.80
C GLN A 301 8.08 2.73 10.48
N MET A 302 8.44 3.78 9.75
CA MET A 302 8.51 5.15 10.25
C MET A 302 7.15 5.62 10.78
N LEU A 303 6.08 5.41 10.04
CA LEU A 303 4.73 5.84 10.43
C LEU A 303 4.09 4.91 11.48
N GLY A 304 4.47 3.63 11.50
CA GLY A 304 3.84 2.59 12.31
C GLY A 304 2.55 2.10 11.66
N VAL A 305 2.58 0.91 11.06
CA VAL A 305 1.46 0.37 10.24
C VAL A 305 0.12 0.39 10.97
N ASP A 306 0.12 0.08 12.27
CA ASP A 306 -1.12 0.04 13.07
C ASP A 306 -1.74 1.44 13.31
N ASN A 307 -0.93 2.48 13.21
CA ASN A 307 -1.34 3.85 13.50
C ASN A 307 -1.85 4.62 12.26
N ILE A 308 -1.69 4.07 11.07
CA ILE A 308 -2.14 4.67 9.81
C ILE A 308 -3.63 4.39 9.63
N SER A 309 -4.41 5.39 9.17
CA SER A 309 -5.84 5.21 8.89
C SER A 309 -6.11 4.19 7.79
N SER A 310 -7.30 3.58 7.79
CA SER A 310 -7.70 2.64 6.73
C SER A 310 -7.71 3.29 5.35
N ARG A 311 -8.06 4.57 5.25
CA ARG A 311 -8.04 5.33 3.98
C ARG A 311 -6.62 5.57 3.49
N ALA A 312 -5.69 5.95 4.36
CA ALA A 312 -4.29 6.12 3.99
C ALA A 312 -3.65 4.79 3.60
N LYS A 313 -3.92 3.70 4.34
CA LYS A 313 -3.49 2.33 3.96
C LYS A 313 -4.03 1.91 2.60
N ALA A 314 -5.32 2.17 2.33
CA ALA A 314 -5.92 1.89 1.02
C ALA A 314 -5.24 2.71 -0.09
N SER A 315 -4.97 4.00 0.15
CA SER A 315 -4.27 4.85 -0.82
C SER A 315 -2.85 4.36 -1.11
N MET A 316 -2.13 3.84 -0.10
CA MET A 316 -0.78 3.26 -0.30
C MET A 316 -0.77 2.13 -1.32
N VAL A 317 -1.81 1.32 -1.36
CA VAL A 317 -1.96 0.23 -2.34
C VAL A 317 -2.27 0.79 -3.73
N GLU A 318 -2.98 1.91 -3.81
CA GLU A 318 -3.56 2.45 -5.05
C GLU A 318 -2.72 3.56 -5.71
N VAL A 319 -1.70 4.11 -5.04
CA VAL A 319 -0.78 5.12 -5.62
C VAL A 319 -0.12 4.57 -6.89
N GLN A 320 -0.11 5.37 -7.97
CA GLN A 320 0.35 5.01 -9.31
C GLN A 320 -0.45 3.87 -9.99
N GLN A 321 -1.58 3.45 -9.40
CA GLN A 321 -2.49 2.46 -9.98
C GLN A 321 -3.83 3.09 -10.35
N SER A 322 -4.57 3.58 -9.37
CA SER A 322 -5.85 4.27 -9.56
C SER A 322 -5.79 5.75 -9.17
N ILE A 323 -4.81 6.14 -8.35
CA ILE A 323 -4.53 7.53 -7.97
C ILE A 323 -3.06 7.87 -8.26
N ASN A 324 -2.82 9.14 -8.60
CA ASN A 324 -1.49 9.57 -9.04
C ASN A 324 -0.51 9.78 -7.87
N THR A 325 -1.00 10.29 -6.73
CA THR A 325 -0.19 10.64 -5.56
C THR A 325 -1.00 10.48 -4.27
N TRP A 326 -0.33 10.68 -3.14
CA TRP A 326 -0.93 10.60 -1.80
C TRP A 326 -2.09 11.58 -1.63
N PRO A 327 -3.26 11.12 -1.11
CA PRO A 327 -4.38 12.01 -0.80
C PRO A 327 -4.03 12.94 0.37
N GLN A 328 -4.32 14.23 0.21
CA GLN A 328 -4.19 15.23 1.26
C GLN A 328 -5.40 16.16 1.23
N LEU A 329 -5.84 16.65 2.38
CA LEU A 329 -6.98 17.56 2.52
C LEU A 329 -6.55 18.85 3.21
N ALA A 330 -7.14 19.97 2.78
CA ALA A 330 -6.91 21.28 3.39
C ALA A 330 -7.23 21.29 4.89
N SER A 331 -8.28 20.59 5.33
CA SER A 331 -8.66 20.50 6.76
C SER A 331 -7.56 19.83 7.61
N SER A 332 -6.96 18.75 7.10
CA SER A 332 -5.86 18.05 7.78
C SER A 332 -4.60 18.93 7.84
N VAL A 333 -4.26 19.61 6.72
CA VAL A 333 -3.13 20.53 6.66
C VAL A 333 -3.32 21.76 7.55
N ALA A 334 -4.55 22.28 7.66
CA ALA A 334 -4.86 23.39 8.58
C ALA A 334 -4.74 22.95 10.04
N LEU A 335 -5.18 21.73 10.38
CA LEU A 335 -5.02 21.14 11.71
C LEU A 335 -3.54 20.98 12.06
N GLY A 336 -2.73 20.40 11.16
CA GLY A 336 -1.29 20.27 11.32
C GLY A 336 -0.60 21.61 11.50
N GLY A 337 -1.03 22.62 10.72
CA GLY A 337 -0.56 24.00 10.87
C GLY A 337 -0.78 24.57 12.26
N ALA A 338 -1.97 24.36 12.83
CA ALA A 338 -2.29 24.80 14.19
C ALA A 338 -1.51 24.00 15.25
N ALA A 339 -1.50 22.67 15.14
CA ALA A 339 -0.85 21.78 16.11
C ALA A 339 0.69 21.96 16.12
N GLY A 340 1.30 22.04 14.93
CA GLY A 340 2.76 22.25 14.79
C GLY A 340 3.19 23.62 15.33
N ALA A 341 2.42 24.68 15.00
CA ALA A 341 2.71 26.03 15.53
C ALA A 341 2.57 26.10 17.05
N ASP A 342 1.51 25.52 17.64
CA ASP A 342 1.34 25.44 19.10
C ASP A 342 2.47 24.67 19.76
N ALA A 343 2.87 23.51 19.19
CA ALA A 343 4.00 22.71 19.70
C ALA A 343 5.31 23.49 19.68
N CYS A 344 5.63 24.13 18.54
CA CYS A 344 6.84 24.96 18.43
C CYS A 344 6.86 26.05 19.50
N ARG A 345 5.78 26.84 19.63
CA ARG A 345 5.67 27.90 20.63
C ARG A 345 5.88 27.38 22.04
N ARG A 346 5.24 26.28 22.42
CA ARG A 346 5.33 25.69 23.77
C ARG A 346 6.72 25.10 24.04
N ILE A 347 7.37 24.53 23.03
CA ILE A 347 8.77 24.07 23.13
C ILE A 347 9.68 25.27 23.40
N LEU A 348 9.56 26.33 22.61
CA LEU A 348 10.41 27.53 22.72
C LEU A 348 10.23 28.28 24.04
N LEU A 349 9.06 28.15 24.67
CA LEU A 349 8.73 28.73 25.98
C LEU A 349 8.97 27.77 27.15
N ASP A 350 9.56 26.59 26.92
CA ASP A 350 9.75 25.51 27.90
C ASP A 350 8.45 25.06 28.61
N GLN A 351 7.34 25.15 27.89
CA GLN A 351 6.00 24.73 28.36
C GLN A 351 5.65 23.31 27.92
N PHE A 352 6.45 22.69 27.05
CA PHE A 352 6.27 21.33 26.57
C PHE A 352 7.63 20.61 26.48
N ARG A 353 7.80 19.51 27.21
CA ARG A 353 9.09 18.83 27.39
C ARG A 353 9.10 17.38 26.93
N GLY A 354 7.98 16.81 26.55
CA GLY A 354 7.85 15.40 26.14
C GLY A 354 8.31 15.16 24.70
N SER A 355 8.92 14.00 24.44
CA SER A 355 9.01 13.42 23.11
C SER A 355 7.90 12.38 22.93
N GLY A 356 7.40 12.21 21.71
CA GLY A 356 6.37 11.21 21.44
C GLY A 356 5.53 11.53 20.21
N ARG A 357 4.55 10.67 19.95
CA ARG A 357 3.54 10.83 18.90
C ARG A 357 2.19 11.11 19.52
N TYR A 358 1.56 12.15 19.04
CA TYR A 358 0.26 12.63 19.51
C TYR A 358 -0.71 12.64 18.34
N TYR A 359 -1.96 12.23 18.56
CA TYR A 359 -2.98 12.11 17.51
C TYR A 359 -4.14 13.05 17.81
N ILE A 360 -4.49 13.89 16.84
CA ILE A 360 -5.67 14.76 16.87
C ILE A 360 -6.61 14.31 15.76
N ASP A 361 -7.14 13.10 15.92
CA ASP A 361 -7.93 12.42 14.91
C ASP A 361 -9.38 12.87 14.98
N PHE A 362 -9.83 13.66 13.98
CA PHE A 362 -11.21 14.13 13.95
C PHE A 362 -12.23 13.00 13.79
N ASP A 363 -11.84 11.91 13.11
CA ASP A 363 -12.73 10.76 12.94
C ASP A 363 -12.96 10.02 14.29
N GLU A 364 -12.00 10.15 15.24
CA GLU A 364 -12.17 9.63 16.59
C GLU A 364 -12.84 10.64 17.55
N ILE A 365 -12.48 11.93 17.45
CA ILE A 365 -12.93 12.98 18.38
C ILE A 365 -14.37 13.43 18.06
N VAL A 366 -14.70 13.54 16.76
CA VAL A 366 -16.00 14.01 16.25
C VAL A 366 -16.58 12.91 15.37
N SER A 367 -17.03 11.82 15.99
CA SER A 367 -17.67 10.70 15.30
C SER A 367 -19.01 10.38 15.94
N ASP A 368 -19.93 9.85 15.14
CA ASP A 368 -21.11 9.20 15.68
C ASP A 368 -20.66 7.97 16.49
N LYS A 369 -21.23 7.77 17.67
CA LYS A 369 -21.00 6.57 18.49
C LYS A 369 -21.71 5.36 17.88
N THR A 370 -21.38 5.01 16.65
CA THR A 370 -21.87 3.80 16.00
C THR A 370 -21.06 2.62 16.50
N GLU A 371 -21.75 1.54 16.86
CA GLU A 371 -21.11 0.27 17.13
C GLU A 371 -20.27 -0.14 15.91
N HIS A 372 -19.02 -0.51 16.12
CA HIS A 372 -18.20 -1.05 15.04
C HIS A 372 -18.93 -2.28 14.47
N ALA A 373 -19.07 -2.34 13.15
CA ALA A 373 -19.62 -3.51 12.50
C ALA A 373 -18.85 -4.76 13.00
N PRO A 374 -19.54 -5.83 13.37
CA PRO A 374 -18.89 -7.04 13.85
C PRO A 374 -17.88 -7.52 12.79
N LYS A 375 -16.70 -7.93 13.23
CA LYS A 375 -15.71 -8.54 12.33
C LYS A 375 -16.34 -9.73 11.63
N PHE A 376 -16.10 -9.83 10.32
CA PHE A 376 -16.53 -10.97 9.56
C PHE A 376 -15.80 -12.22 10.07
N ASP A 377 -16.52 -13.25 10.41
CA ASP A 377 -15.98 -14.56 10.80
C ASP A 377 -16.66 -15.65 9.97
N ARG A 378 -15.86 -16.58 9.46
CA ARG A 378 -16.33 -17.69 8.64
C ARG A 378 -16.16 -19.00 9.42
N ASN A 379 -17.22 -19.41 10.10
CA ASN A 379 -17.21 -20.65 10.84
C ASN A 379 -17.19 -21.87 9.90
N ASN A 380 -16.23 -22.77 10.10
CA ASN A 380 -16.18 -24.03 9.38
C ASN A 380 -17.27 -24.97 9.90
N PRO A 381 -18.27 -25.36 9.07
CA PRO A 381 -19.37 -26.21 9.50
C PRO A 381 -18.96 -27.69 9.62
N PHE A 382 -17.81 -28.05 9.07
CA PHE A 382 -17.34 -29.43 9.05
C PHE A 382 -16.49 -29.76 10.27
N GLN A 383 -16.43 -31.04 10.61
CA GLN A 383 -15.50 -31.60 11.60
C GLN A 383 -14.47 -32.47 10.90
N PRO A 384 -13.23 -32.57 11.43
CA PRO A 384 -12.22 -33.47 10.90
C PRO A 384 -12.74 -34.90 10.76
N LEU A 385 -12.49 -35.53 9.62
CA LEU A 385 -12.95 -36.87 9.34
C LEU A 385 -12.30 -37.87 10.31
N SER A 386 -13.11 -38.58 11.07
CA SER A 386 -12.68 -39.55 12.09
C SER A 386 -12.43 -40.96 11.51
N LYS A 387 -11.55 -41.73 12.19
CA LYS A 387 -11.29 -43.14 11.85
C LYS A 387 -12.58 -43.96 11.86
N GLY A 388 -13.46 -43.73 12.83
CA GLY A 388 -14.75 -44.47 12.95
C GLY A 388 -15.64 -44.25 11.72
N GLU A 389 -15.77 -43.00 11.26
CA GLU A 389 -16.54 -42.67 10.05
C GLU A 389 -15.94 -43.34 8.81
N MET A 390 -14.60 -43.29 8.65
CA MET A 390 -13.93 -43.95 7.52
C MET A 390 -14.20 -45.45 7.47
N LEU A 391 -14.15 -46.15 8.62
CA LEU A 391 -14.43 -47.57 8.70
C LEU A 391 -15.90 -47.90 8.38
N ILE A 392 -16.84 -47.07 8.79
CA ILE A 392 -18.27 -47.25 8.47
C ILE A 392 -18.49 -47.10 6.96
N LEU A 393 -17.98 -46.04 6.36
CA LEU A 393 -18.12 -45.74 4.93
C LEU A 393 -17.45 -46.84 4.06
N ALA A 394 -16.27 -47.30 4.44
CA ALA A 394 -15.57 -48.41 3.76
C ALA A 394 -16.40 -49.69 3.73
N LYS A 395 -17.03 -50.05 4.86
CA LYS A 395 -17.93 -51.25 4.96
C LYS A 395 -19.17 -51.11 4.08
N GLN A 396 -19.68 -49.91 3.90
CA GLN A 396 -20.88 -49.66 3.09
C GLN A 396 -20.60 -49.69 1.58
N THR A 397 -19.33 -49.61 1.19
CA THR A 397 -18.93 -49.55 -0.20
C THR A 397 -17.88 -50.62 -0.57
N PRO A 398 -18.26 -51.90 -0.50
CA PRO A 398 -17.35 -52.97 -0.84
C PRO A 398 -17.00 -52.94 -2.35
N ILE A 399 -15.76 -53.23 -2.68
CA ILE A 399 -15.32 -53.61 -4.02
C ILE A 399 -15.13 -55.12 -4.06
N GLU A 400 -15.68 -55.78 -5.07
CA GLU A 400 -15.41 -57.19 -5.29
C GLU A 400 -13.92 -57.40 -5.61
N ALA A 401 -13.32 -58.38 -4.90
CA ALA A 401 -11.94 -58.76 -5.13
C ALA A 401 -11.79 -59.45 -6.49
N GLY A 402 -10.89 -58.97 -7.32
CA GLY A 402 -10.48 -59.65 -8.55
C GLY A 402 -9.61 -60.87 -8.24
N ALA A 403 -9.68 -61.93 -9.09
CA ALA A 403 -8.89 -63.13 -8.91
C ALA A 403 -7.37 -62.93 -8.92
N LEU A 404 -6.90 -61.76 -9.43
CA LEU A 404 -5.51 -61.38 -9.56
C LEU A 404 -5.08 -60.30 -8.56
N ASP A 405 -5.91 -59.98 -7.59
CA ASP A 405 -5.63 -58.88 -6.62
C ASP A 405 -4.47 -59.26 -5.69
N ILE A 406 -3.64 -58.29 -5.43
CA ILE A 406 -2.50 -58.36 -4.54
C ILE A 406 -2.80 -57.65 -3.22
N ILE A 407 -2.58 -58.31 -2.11
CA ILE A 407 -2.58 -57.69 -0.80
C ILE A 407 -1.21 -57.08 -0.56
N LEU A 408 -1.16 -55.78 -0.32
CA LEU A 408 0.06 -55.02 -0.13
C LEU A 408 0.57 -55.10 1.29
N THR A 409 1.87 -55.07 1.47
CA THR A 409 2.50 -54.89 2.79
C THR A 409 2.42 -53.45 3.25
N ASP A 410 2.46 -53.22 4.58
CA ASP A 410 2.40 -51.90 5.17
C ASP A 410 3.47 -50.93 4.58
N GLN A 411 4.66 -51.43 4.34
CA GLN A 411 5.74 -50.61 3.74
C GLN A 411 5.37 -50.16 2.32
N VAL A 412 4.86 -51.01 1.48
CA VAL A 412 4.43 -50.67 0.11
C VAL A 412 3.29 -49.66 0.15
N ILE A 413 2.33 -49.84 1.07
CA ILE A 413 1.22 -48.89 1.25
C ILE A 413 1.75 -47.52 1.64
N GLN A 414 2.67 -47.44 2.62
CA GLN A 414 3.27 -46.20 3.07
C GLN A 414 4.02 -45.51 1.93
N ASP A 415 4.78 -46.23 1.12
CA ASP A 415 5.51 -45.66 -0.02
C ASP A 415 4.56 -45.10 -1.08
N LEU A 416 3.48 -45.83 -1.40
CA LEU A 416 2.46 -45.38 -2.35
C LEU A 416 1.74 -44.13 -1.85
N ILE A 417 1.39 -44.06 -0.55
CA ILE A 417 0.69 -42.90 0.03
C ILE A 417 1.64 -41.69 0.17
N ASN A 418 2.91 -41.89 0.45
CA ASN A 418 3.89 -40.82 0.40
C ASN A 418 3.97 -40.18 -1.00
N ALA A 419 3.96 -40.98 -2.06
CA ALA A 419 3.88 -40.46 -3.42
C ALA A 419 2.57 -39.71 -3.69
N ALA A 420 1.42 -40.30 -3.27
CA ALA A 420 0.12 -39.66 -3.38
C ALA A 420 0.07 -38.29 -2.67
N CYS A 421 0.56 -38.22 -1.44
CA CYS A 421 0.58 -37.00 -0.63
C CYS A 421 1.55 -35.92 -1.14
N ALA A 422 2.47 -36.23 -2.06
CA ALA A 422 3.29 -35.25 -2.75
C ALA A 422 2.50 -34.40 -3.77
N ALA A 423 1.29 -34.80 -4.13
CA ALA A 423 0.43 -34.11 -5.08
C ALA A 423 0.13 -32.64 -4.67
N PRO A 424 -0.22 -31.76 -5.63
CA PRO A 424 -0.72 -30.43 -5.34
C PRO A 424 -2.14 -30.46 -4.81
N SER A 425 -2.47 -29.43 -4.01
CA SER A 425 -3.84 -29.11 -3.64
C SER A 425 -4.04 -27.61 -3.55
N THR A 426 -5.25 -27.12 -3.78
CA THR A 426 -5.57 -25.71 -3.65
C THR A 426 -5.25 -25.24 -2.21
N GLY A 427 -4.61 -24.10 -2.07
CA GLY A 427 -4.19 -23.61 -0.76
C GLY A 427 -3.21 -24.52 0.01
N ASN A 428 -2.73 -25.62 -0.60
CA ASN A 428 -2.01 -26.69 0.09
C ASN A 428 -2.82 -27.32 1.23
N ASP A 429 -4.13 -27.43 1.03
CA ASP A 429 -5.09 -27.93 2.03
C ASP A 429 -4.90 -29.42 2.34
N GLN A 430 -4.44 -30.19 1.37
CA GLN A 430 -4.22 -31.63 1.48
C GLN A 430 -5.48 -32.34 2.02
N PRO A 431 -6.62 -32.29 1.27
CA PRO A 431 -7.93 -32.67 1.80
C PRO A 431 -8.18 -34.17 1.81
N TRP A 432 -7.17 -34.98 1.58
CA TRP A 432 -7.25 -36.41 1.49
C TRP A 432 -7.00 -37.10 2.84
N LYS A 433 -7.74 -38.21 3.04
CA LYS A 433 -7.50 -39.26 4.07
C LYS A 433 -7.49 -40.60 3.38
N TRP A 434 -6.64 -41.50 3.86
CA TRP A 434 -6.46 -42.82 3.29
C TRP A 434 -6.71 -43.88 4.35
N LEU A 435 -7.44 -44.93 3.97
CA LEU A 435 -7.64 -46.11 4.80
C LEU A 435 -7.32 -47.36 3.97
N TYR A 436 -6.38 -48.18 4.42
CA TYR A 436 -6.16 -49.49 3.84
C TYR A 436 -6.75 -50.54 4.72
N GLN A 437 -7.69 -51.36 4.17
CA GLN A 437 -8.37 -52.43 4.87
C GLN A 437 -8.69 -53.57 3.91
N GLN A 438 -8.35 -54.81 4.28
CA GLN A 438 -8.68 -56.05 3.54
C GLN A 438 -8.31 -55.99 2.03
N GLY A 439 -7.12 -55.52 1.73
CA GLY A 439 -6.60 -55.42 0.35
C GLY A 439 -7.19 -54.26 -0.48
N THR A 440 -8.00 -53.41 0.12
CA THR A 440 -8.58 -52.22 -0.54
C THR A 440 -8.08 -50.97 0.12
N LEU A 441 -7.62 -50.02 -0.70
CA LEU A 441 -7.23 -48.66 -0.30
C LEU A 441 -8.36 -47.71 -0.61
N TYR A 442 -8.90 -47.04 0.40
CA TYR A 442 -9.99 -46.09 0.29
C TYR A 442 -9.47 -44.66 0.38
N LEU A 443 -9.90 -43.80 -0.54
CA LEU A 443 -9.62 -42.34 -0.56
C LEU A 443 -10.85 -41.62 -0.08
N PHE A 444 -10.68 -40.78 0.96
CA PHE A 444 -11.74 -39.97 1.54
C PHE A 444 -11.46 -38.49 1.43
N HIS A 445 -12.52 -37.68 1.39
CA HIS A 445 -12.52 -36.24 1.49
C HIS A 445 -12.64 -35.79 2.95
N ASP A 446 -11.61 -35.14 3.47
CA ASP A 446 -11.67 -34.43 4.75
C ASP A 446 -12.14 -32.99 4.49
N GLU A 447 -13.46 -32.78 4.47
CA GLU A 447 -14.10 -31.49 4.14
C GLU A 447 -13.72 -30.37 5.12
N TYR A 448 -13.32 -30.72 6.36
CA TYR A 448 -12.83 -29.75 7.32
C TYR A 448 -11.59 -28.99 6.79
N ARG A 449 -10.73 -29.68 6.04
CA ARG A 449 -9.49 -29.10 5.51
C ARG A 449 -9.69 -28.26 4.26
N SER A 450 -10.66 -28.61 3.43
CA SER A 450 -10.89 -27.94 2.14
C SER A 450 -11.99 -26.88 2.18
N PHE A 451 -12.57 -26.60 3.37
CA PHE A 451 -13.58 -25.57 3.48
C PHE A 451 -12.99 -24.19 3.19
N SER A 452 -13.02 -23.81 1.94
CA SER A 452 -12.46 -22.56 1.46
C SER A 452 -13.30 -21.92 0.35
N PHE A 453 -13.11 -20.62 0.15
CA PHE A 453 -13.70 -19.89 -0.99
C PHE A 453 -13.24 -20.45 -2.32
N GLY A 454 -12.01 -20.98 -2.41
CA GLY A 454 -11.45 -21.56 -3.62
C GLY A 454 -12.02 -22.93 -3.99
N ASP A 455 -12.74 -23.62 -3.09
CA ASP A 455 -13.29 -24.96 -3.34
C ASP A 455 -14.81 -24.96 -3.57
N PHE A 456 -15.27 -24.16 -4.54
CA PHE A 456 -16.68 -24.09 -4.89
C PHE A 456 -17.19 -25.46 -5.36
N ARG A 457 -18.22 -26.00 -4.69
CA ARG A 457 -18.83 -27.30 -4.97
C ARG A 457 -17.81 -28.45 -5.03
N LYS A 458 -16.76 -28.39 -4.23
CA LYS A 458 -15.70 -29.43 -4.11
C LYS A 458 -14.86 -29.63 -5.37
N ILE A 459 -14.91 -28.70 -6.35
CA ILE A 459 -14.19 -28.81 -7.64
C ILE A 459 -12.68 -28.95 -7.39
N ALA A 460 -12.09 -28.05 -6.60
CA ALA A 460 -10.66 -28.03 -6.34
C ALA A 460 -10.20 -29.27 -5.54
N SER A 461 -11.03 -29.76 -4.62
CA SER A 461 -10.77 -31.00 -3.89
C SER A 461 -10.71 -32.21 -4.83
N TYR A 462 -11.65 -32.32 -5.77
CA TYR A 462 -11.67 -33.47 -6.69
C TYR A 462 -10.51 -33.44 -7.69
N ILE A 463 -10.09 -32.28 -8.14
CA ILE A 463 -8.85 -32.12 -8.92
C ILE A 463 -7.65 -32.60 -8.10
N SER A 464 -7.58 -32.22 -6.81
CA SER A 464 -6.50 -32.64 -5.91
C SER A 464 -6.49 -34.14 -5.66
N PHE A 465 -7.66 -34.79 -5.53
CA PHE A 465 -7.76 -36.26 -5.39
C PHE A 465 -7.30 -36.98 -6.64
N GLY A 466 -7.65 -36.45 -7.84
CA GLY A 466 -7.17 -37.00 -9.09
C GLY A 466 -5.65 -36.94 -9.20
N ALA A 467 -5.05 -35.81 -8.82
CA ALA A 467 -3.59 -35.66 -8.79
C ALA A 467 -2.93 -36.63 -7.80
N ALA A 468 -3.50 -36.78 -6.59
CA ALA A 468 -2.98 -37.69 -5.59
C ALA A 468 -3.07 -39.17 -6.05
N TYR A 469 -4.20 -39.55 -6.67
CA TYR A 469 -4.35 -40.86 -7.27
C TYR A 469 -3.34 -41.09 -8.41
N GLU A 470 -3.08 -40.09 -9.26
CA GLU A 470 -2.17 -40.26 -10.39
C GLU A 470 -0.72 -40.42 -9.92
N ASN A 471 -0.27 -39.70 -8.89
CA ASN A 471 1.03 -39.95 -8.26
C ASN A 471 1.13 -41.38 -7.71
N LEU A 472 0.10 -41.85 -7.02
CA LEU A 472 0.02 -43.24 -6.55
C LEU A 472 0.09 -44.21 -7.73
N ASN A 473 -0.67 -43.98 -8.80
CA ASN A 473 -0.70 -44.81 -10.00
C ASN A 473 0.69 -44.92 -10.67
N ILE A 474 1.35 -43.80 -10.91
CA ILE A 474 2.68 -43.77 -11.53
C ILE A 474 3.70 -44.52 -10.66
N HIS A 475 3.68 -44.30 -9.35
CA HIS A 475 4.59 -44.92 -8.42
C HIS A 475 4.35 -46.44 -8.28
N ALA A 476 3.07 -46.87 -8.28
CA ALA A 476 2.65 -48.28 -8.26
C ALA A 476 3.12 -49.03 -9.52
N LEU A 477 2.92 -48.42 -10.71
CA LEU A 477 3.35 -49.00 -11.98
C LEU A 477 4.86 -49.27 -12.00
N LYS A 478 5.69 -48.40 -11.46
CA LYS A 478 7.11 -48.60 -11.31
C LYS A 478 7.45 -49.77 -10.39
N GLN A 479 6.64 -50.05 -9.39
CA GLN A 479 6.77 -51.21 -8.48
C GLN A 479 6.19 -52.48 -9.07
N GLY A 480 5.72 -52.49 -10.32
CA GLY A 480 5.10 -53.63 -10.97
C GLY A 480 3.66 -53.92 -10.55
N LEU A 481 3.01 -52.92 -9.93
CA LEU A 481 1.61 -52.95 -9.48
C LEU A 481 0.78 -52.09 -10.42
N GLU A 482 -0.38 -52.61 -10.83
CA GLU A 482 -1.37 -51.87 -11.61
C GLU A 482 -2.60 -51.59 -10.74
N PRO A 483 -2.79 -50.32 -10.28
CA PRO A 483 -3.96 -49.93 -9.53
C PRO A 483 -5.18 -49.79 -10.44
N TYR A 484 -6.32 -50.26 -9.95
CA TYR A 484 -7.62 -49.99 -10.54
C TYR A 484 -8.58 -49.47 -9.48
N TYR A 485 -9.56 -48.62 -9.84
CA TYR A 485 -10.43 -48.00 -8.86
C TYR A 485 -11.89 -47.98 -9.29
N LYS A 486 -12.75 -47.94 -8.29
CA LYS A 486 -14.15 -47.57 -8.43
C LYS A 486 -14.32 -46.17 -7.90
N PHE A 487 -14.71 -45.24 -8.78
CA PHE A 487 -15.09 -43.90 -8.38
C PHE A 487 -16.48 -43.96 -7.69
N VAL A 488 -16.57 -43.37 -6.53
CA VAL A 488 -17.79 -43.39 -5.68
C VAL A 488 -18.28 -41.96 -5.46
N GLY A 489 -17.38 -40.98 -5.57
CA GLY A 489 -17.60 -39.60 -5.16
C GLY A 489 -18.85 -38.98 -5.78
N ASP A 490 -19.73 -38.50 -4.89
CA ASP A 490 -20.75 -37.54 -5.20
C ASP A 490 -20.68 -36.37 -4.20
N THR A 491 -21.57 -35.39 -4.33
CA THR A 491 -21.54 -34.19 -3.48
C THR A 491 -21.88 -34.44 -2.01
N GLU A 492 -22.50 -35.57 -1.69
CA GLU A 492 -22.99 -35.87 -0.34
C GLU A 492 -22.10 -36.87 0.41
N GLN A 493 -21.28 -37.66 -0.31
CA GLN A 493 -20.43 -38.68 0.30
C GLN A 493 -19.00 -38.19 0.51
N LYS A 494 -18.40 -38.60 1.65
CA LYS A 494 -16.99 -38.33 1.96
C LYS A 494 -16.03 -39.36 1.31
N LEU A 495 -16.52 -40.51 0.88
CA LEU A 495 -15.74 -41.52 0.17
C LEU A 495 -15.65 -41.15 -1.31
N VAL A 496 -14.42 -40.96 -1.81
CA VAL A 496 -14.13 -40.55 -3.19
C VAL A 496 -13.91 -41.74 -4.10
N ALA A 497 -13.03 -42.65 -3.70
CA ALA A 497 -12.69 -43.82 -4.49
C ALA A 497 -12.24 -44.98 -3.62
N ALA A 498 -12.47 -46.20 -4.11
CA ALA A 498 -11.92 -47.42 -3.54
C ALA A 498 -11.01 -48.08 -4.59
N ILE A 499 -9.78 -48.45 -4.20
CA ILE A 499 -8.65 -48.79 -5.08
C ILE A 499 -8.16 -50.19 -4.69
N ARG A 500 -7.88 -51.01 -5.69
CA ARG A 500 -7.23 -52.31 -5.54
C ARG A 500 -6.07 -52.43 -6.50
N PHE A 501 -5.20 -53.43 -6.30
CA PHE A 501 -3.96 -53.59 -7.00
C PHE A 501 -3.84 -55.00 -7.57
N LYS A 502 -3.38 -55.08 -8.79
CA LYS A 502 -3.00 -56.37 -9.47
C LYS A 502 -1.59 -56.30 -10.02
N SER A 503 -1.03 -57.41 -10.43
CA SER A 503 0.23 -57.44 -11.15
C SER A 503 0.10 -56.70 -12.48
N ILE A 504 1.12 -55.97 -12.86
CA ILE A 504 1.13 -55.18 -14.11
C ILE A 504 1.06 -56.11 -15.33
N GLU A 505 0.08 -55.93 -16.19
CA GLU A 505 -0.09 -56.60 -17.46
C GLU A 505 0.52 -55.76 -18.63
N ASN A 506 0.33 -54.48 -18.60
CA ASN A 506 0.77 -53.54 -19.64
C ASN A 506 2.09 -52.87 -19.28
N LYS A 507 3.21 -53.53 -19.58
CA LYS A 507 4.57 -52.97 -19.38
C LYS A 507 4.87 -51.72 -20.21
N SER A 508 4.17 -51.50 -21.34
CA SER A 508 4.37 -50.35 -22.20
C SER A 508 3.94 -49.05 -21.50
N LEU A 509 2.79 -49.07 -20.80
CA LEU A 509 2.32 -47.91 -20.02
C LEU A 509 3.29 -47.55 -18.88
N ALA A 510 3.82 -48.56 -18.16
CA ALA A 510 4.77 -48.33 -17.09
C ALA A 510 6.08 -47.68 -17.63
N GLN A 511 6.58 -48.16 -18.75
CA GLN A 511 7.75 -47.57 -19.39
C GLN A 511 7.54 -46.14 -19.85
N GLN A 512 6.35 -45.82 -20.36
CA GLN A 512 6.00 -44.47 -20.79
C GLN A 512 5.94 -43.50 -19.62
N LEU A 513 5.45 -43.93 -18.45
CA LEU A 513 5.25 -43.08 -17.27
C LEU A 513 6.44 -43.08 -16.30
N GLU A 514 7.44 -43.96 -16.49
CA GLU A 514 8.62 -44.07 -15.63
C GLU A 514 9.38 -42.75 -15.43
N PRO A 515 9.58 -41.88 -16.45
CA PRO A 515 10.20 -40.57 -16.25
C PRO A 515 9.46 -39.68 -15.24
N LEU A 516 8.13 -39.76 -15.22
CA LEU A 516 7.27 -38.95 -14.35
C LEU A 516 7.42 -39.33 -12.87
N ASP A 517 7.72 -40.59 -12.53
CA ASP A 517 7.96 -41.03 -11.15
C ASP A 517 9.07 -40.24 -10.48
N LYS A 518 10.17 -39.98 -11.20
CA LYS A 518 11.29 -39.17 -10.67
C LYS A 518 10.91 -37.73 -10.40
N ALA A 519 9.92 -37.22 -11.12
CA ALA A 519 9.44 -35.86 -10.99
C ALA A 519 8.47 -35.65 -9.80
N ILE A 520 7.85 -36.72 -9.23
CA ILE A 520 6.84 -36.60 -8.15
C ILE A 520 7.35 -35.74 -6.98
N TYR A 521 8.56 -36.03 -6.50
CA TYR A 521 9.14 -35.30 -5.36
C TYR A 521 9.89 -34.03 -5.75
N LYS A 522 10.15 -33.82 -7.06
CA LYS A 522 10.77 -32.58 -7.58
C LYS A 522 9.72 -31.49 -7.86
N ARG A 523 8.52 -31.90 -8.27
CA ARG A 523 7.43 -31.00 -8.65
C ARG A 523 7.18 -29.91 -7.56
N VAL A 524 7.13 -28.67 -8.00
CA VAL A 524 6.89 -27.50 -7.14
C VAL A 524 6.10 -26.44 -7.92
N THR A 525 5.31 -25.63 -7.22
CA THR A 525 4.75 -24.40 -7.79
C THR A 525 5.88 -23.38 -7.93
N ASN A 526 6.23 -23.04 -9.16
CA ASN A 526 7.30 -22.10 -9.43
C ASN A 526 6.71 -20.72 -9.77
N ARG A 527 6.82 -19.78 -8.84
CA ARG A 527 6.33 -18.39 -8.98
C ARG A 527 7.45 -17.42 -9.38
N ASN A 528 8.67 -17.89 -9.55
CA ASN A 528 9.81 -17.05 -9.90
C ASN A 528 9.59 -16.34 -11.23
N GLN A 529 9.99 -15.08 -11.28
CA GLN A 529 9.94 -14.29 -12.49
C GLN A 529 11.23 -14.54 -13.31
N ALA A 530 11.05 -14.67 -14.60
CA ALA A 530 12.17 -14.79 -15.55
C ALA A 530 11.77 -14.09 -16.85
N PRO A 531 12.75 -13.64 -17.66
CA PRO A 531 12.44 -13.13 -18.99
C PRO A 531 11.71 -14.18 -19.81
N LYS A 532 10.79 -13.74 -20.67
CA LYS A 532 10.05 -14.62 -21.57
C LYS A 532 11.03 -15.39 -22.45
N ALA A 533 10.94 -16.71 -22.44
CA ALA A 533 11.76 -17.60 -23.25
C ALA A 533 10.94 -18.20 -24.40
N ASN A 534 11.60 -18.49 -25.51
CA ASN A 534 10.99 -19.20 -26.61
C ASN A 534 11.13 -20.72 -26.35
N ILE A 535 10.00 -21.39 -26.13
CA ILE A 535 9.93 -22.84 -25.95
C ILE A 535 9.55 -23.45 -27.30
N GLN A 536 10.25 -24.49 -27.71
CA GLN A 536 10.02 -25.14 -29.00
C GLN A 536 8.69 -25.90 -29.03
N MET A 537 8.05 -25.98 -30.20
CA MET A 537 6.72 -26.59 -30.35
C MET A 537 6.69 -28.06 -29.95
N ASP A 538 7.76 -28.81 -30.20
CA ASP A 538 7.85 -30.24 -29.84
C ASP A 538 7.76 -30.46 -28.31
N VAL A 539 8.16 -29.46 -27.53
CA VAL A 539 8.01 -29.51 -26.05
C VAL A 539 6.53 -29.41 -25.67
N TYR A 540 5.78 -28.49 -26.29
CA TYR A 540 4.34 -28.40 -26.07
C TYR A 540 3.59 -29.64 -26.55
N GLU A 541 4.01 -30.25 -27.67
CA GLU A 541 3.45 -31.50 -28.17
C GLU A 541 3.66 -32.65 -27.18
N LYS A 542 4.84 -32.74 -26.56
CA LYS A 542 5.13 -33.74 -25.50
C LYS A 542 4.22 -33.52 -24.29
N LEU A 543 4.05 -32.27 -23.83
CA LEU A 543 3.17 -31.96 -22.73
C LEU A 543 1.73 -32.35 -23.04
N THR A 544 1.27 -32.07 -24.26
CA THR A 544 -0.07 -32.44 -24.75
C THR A 544 -0.26 -33.95 -24.74
N LEU A 545 0.73 -34.70 -25.20
CA LEU A 545 0.70 -36.16 -25.22
C LEU A 545 0.52 -36.75 -23.82
N PHE A 546 1.23 -36.24 -22.81
CA PHE A 546 1.10 -36.69 -21.44
C PHE A 546 -0.26 -36.32 -20.82
N ALA A 547 -0.74 -35.09 -21.00
CA ALA A 547 -2.03 -34.65 -20.50
C ALA A 547 -3.19 -35.42 -21.13
N GLU A 548 -3.19 -35.56 -22.46
CA GLU A 548 -4.25 -36.20 -23.24
C GLU A 548 -4.16 -37.73 -23.22
N SER A 549 -3.14 -38.32 -22.60
CA SER A 549 -3.09 -39.75 -22.28
C SER A 549 -4.16 -40.17 -21.25
N ILE A 550 -4.77 -39.24 -20.53
CA ILE A 550 -6.01 -39.45 -19.78
C ILE A 550 -7.18 -39.30 -20.75
N PRO A 551 -8.10 -40.27 -20.82
CA PRO A 551 -9.18 -40.26 -21.79
C PRO A 551 -10.03 -39.00 -21.72
N SER A 552 -10.29 -38.39 -22.88
CA SER A 552 -11.12 -37.19 -23.07
C SER A 552 -10.55 -35.89 -22.47
N ALA A 553 -9.36 -35.90 -21.90
CA ALA A 553 -8.65 -34.69 -21.53
C ALA A 553 -8.22 -33.92 -22.79
N LYS A 554 -8.29 -32.61 -22.76
CA LYS A 554 -7.84 -31.73 -23.85
C LYS A 554 -7.00 -30.60 -23.30
N LEU A 555 -5.78 -30.47 -23.82
CA LEU A 555 -4.85 -29.39 -23.48
C LEU A 555 -4.81 -28.36 -24.62
N GLN A 556 -5.02 -27.10 -24.27
CA GLN A 556 -4.81 -25.97 -25.16
C GLN A 556 -3.60 -25.18 -24.67
N VAL A 557 -2.73 -24.76 -25.59
CA VAL A 557 -1.55 -23.95 -25.28
C VAL A 557 -1.64 -22.65 -26.05
N PHE A 558 -1.50 -21.51 -25.35
CA PHE A 558 -1.62 -20.17 -25.88
C PHE A 558 -0.26 -19.46 -25.79
N THR A 559 0.26 -19.02 -26.94
CA THR A 559 1.55 -18.31 -27.06
C THR A 559 1.41 -16.93 -27.69
N ASP A 560 0.24 -16.62 -28.29
CA ASP A 560 -0.03 -15.34 -28.92
C ASP A 560 -0.15 -14.22 -27.87
N GLU A 561 0.61 -13.14 -28.05
CA GLU A 561 0.69 -12.00 -27.11
C GLU A 561 -0.67 -11.36 -26.83
N PHE A 562 -1.48 -11.17 -27.87
CA PHE A 562 -2.78 -10.54 -27.72
C PHE A 562 -3.73 -11.42 -26.88
N ILE A 563 -3.65 -12.73 -27.05
CA ILE A 563 -4.43 -13.69 -26.26
C ILE A 563 -3.92 -13.71 -24.81
N LEU A 564 -2.59 -13.68 -24.59
CA LEU A 564 -1.99 -13.63 -23.26
C LEU A 564 -2.42 -12.37 -22.51
N ASP A 565 -2.43 -11.21 -23.16
CA ASP A 565 -2.88 -9.95 -22.55
C ASP A 565 -4.36 -10.03 -22.13
N GLN A 566 -5.21 -10.66 -22.91
CA GLN A 566 -6.60 -10.86 -22.54
C GLN A 566 -6.77 -11.79 -21.34
N PHE A 567 -5.98 -12.86 -21.27
CA PHE A 567 -5.93 -13.69 -20.07
C PHE A 567 -5.44 -12.91 -18.84
N ALA A 568 -4.44 -12.05 -18.99
CA ALA A 568 -3.92 -11.20 -17.91
C ALA A 568 -5.01 -10.29 -17.33
N GLU A 569 -5.85 -9.70 -18.19
CA GLU A 569 -7.00 -8.90 -17.74
C GLU A 569 -8.03 -9.74 -16.97
N ILE A 570 -8.38 -10.93 -17.49
CA ILE A 570 -9.37 -11.82 -16.86
C ILE A 570 -8.86 -12.30 -15.51
N ILE A 571 -7.63 -12.82 -15.47
CA ILE A 571 -7.02 -13.37 -14.23
C ILE A 571 -6.87 -12.26 -13.20
N GLY A 572 -6.35 -11.07 -13.60
CA GLY A 572 -6.18 -9.94 -12.71
C GLY A 572 -7.50 -9.50 -12.09
N PHE A 573 -8.55 -9.36 -12.89
CA PHE A 573 -9.87 -9.02 -12.36
C PHE A 573 -10.43 -10.11 -11.41
N CYS A 574 -10.24 -11.37 -11.73
CA CYS A 574 -10.67 -12.48 -10.86
C CYS A 574 -9.92 -12.47 -9.52
N ASP A 575 -8.59 -12.24 -9.53
CA ASP A 575 -7.80 -12.13 -8.30
C ASP A 575 -8.28 -10.95 -7.45
N ARG A 576 -8.57 -9.80 -8.06
CA ARG A 576 -9.15 -8.64 -7.38
C ARG A 576 -10.49 -8.99 -6.73
N VAL A 577 -11.42 -9.55 -7.49
CA VAL A 577 -12.75 -9.94 -6.97
C VAL A 577 -12.63 -10.90 -5.80
N ARG A 578 -11.74 -11.88 -5.88
CA ARG A 578 -11.46 -12.80 -4.78
C ARG A 578 -11.06 -12.06 -3.50
N LEU A 579 -10.08 -11.15 -3.60
CA LEU A 579 -9.55 -10.42 -2.45
C LEU A 579 -10.53 -9.35 -1.92
N LEU A 580 -11.37 -8.77 -2.78
CA LEU A 580 -12.39 -7.80 -2.37
C LEU A 580 -13.69 -8.45 -1.86
N SER A 581 -13.87 -9.77 -2.06
CA SER A 581 -14.99 -10.52 -1.48
C SER A 581 -14.68 -10.87 -0.03
N LYS A 582 -15.63 -10.64 0.89
CA LYS A 582 -15.43 -10.89 2.34
C LYS A 582 -14.95 -12.31 2.63
N GLU A 583 -15.61 -13.31 2.06
CA GLU A 583 -15.22 -14.71 2.23
C GLU A 583 -13.85 -15.01 1.63
N GLY A 584 -13.58 -14.51 0.42
CA GLY A 584 -12.31 -14.72 -0.27
C GLY A 584 -11.14 -14.08 0.46
N HIS A 585 -11.32 -12.87 1.00
CA HIS A 585 -10.32 -12.21 1.82
C HIS A 585 -10.09 -12.94 3.16
N TYR A 586 -11.16 -13.33 3.83
CA TYR A 586 -11.06 -14.10 5.09
C TYR A 586 -10.26 -15.38 4.90
N ASP A 587 -10.58 -16.16 3.87
CA ASP A 587 -9.87 -17.39 3.56
C ASP A 587 -8.42 -17.15 3.18
N PHE A 588 -8.15 -16.14 2.37
CA PHE A 588 -6.79 -15.77 2.04
C PHE A 588 -5.95 -15.48 3.30
N VAL A 589 -6.49 -14.69 4.23
CA VAL A 589 -5.76 -14.26 5.42
C VAL A 589 -5.64 -15.39 6.46
N HIS A 590 -6.70 -16.15 6.71
CA HIS A 590 -6.80 -17.06 7.87
C HIS A 590 -6.67 -18.53 7.52
N HIS A 591 -7.05 -18.92 6.29
CA HIS A 591 -7.03 -20.33 5.86
C HIS A 591 -5.84 -20.64 4.96
N GLU A 592 -5.60 -19.85 3.91
CA GLU A 592 -4.60 -20.17 2.89
C GLU A 592 -3.18 -19.75 3.29
N MET A 593 -2.98 -18.52 3.80
CA MET A 593 -1.66 -18.01 4.08
C MET A 593 -1.10 -18.49 5.43
N ARG A 594 0.21 -18.75 5.43
CA ARG A 594 1.03 -18.87 6.64
C ARG A 594 1.99 -17.68 6.64
N TRP A 595 1.78 -16.81 7.60
CA TRP A 595 2.43 -15.50 7.63
C TRP A 595 3.85 -15.54 8.18
N THR A 596 4.23 -16.64 8.80
CA THR A 596 5.61 -16.90 9.21
C THR A 596 6.03 -18.33 8.84
N SER A 597 7.35 -18.53 8.66
CA SER A 597 7.88 -19.86 8.35
C SER A 597 7.68 -20.85 9.51
N GLU A 598 7.72 -20.37 10.76
CA GLU A 598 7.45 -21.19 11.95
C GLU A 598 6.00 -21.71 11.95
N GLU A 599 5.04 -20.86 11.54
CA GLU A 599 3.64 -21.27 11.39
C GLU A 599 3.51 -22.33 10.30
N ALA A 600 4.15 -22.13 9.15
CA ALA A 600 4.13 -23.06 8.03
C ALA A 600 4.73 -24.43 8.39
N GLU A 601 5.87 -24.44 9.09
CA GLU A 601 6.54 -25.66 9.55
C GLU A 601 5.71 -26.42 10.58
N LYS A 602 5.08 -25.70 11.53
CA LYS A 602 4.25 -26.29 12.58
C LYS A 602 2.96 -26.89 12.04
N LYS A 603 2.26 -26.19 11.15
CA LYS A 603 0.98 -26.63 10.58
C LYS A 603 1.15 -27.62 9.44
N ARG A 604 2.21 -27.47 8.65
CA ARG A 604 2.57 -28.28 7.47
C ARG A 604 1.50 -28.29 6.37
N ASP A 605 0.73 -27.22 6.32
CA ASP A 605 -0.29 -26.92 5.31
C ASP A 605 -0.27 -25.43 4.97
N GLY A 606 -1.18 -25.00 4.09
CA GLY A 606 -1.22 -23.60 3.67
C GLY A 606 -0.04 -23.21 2.78
N ILE A 607 0.03 -21.92 2.46
CA ILE A 607 1.05 -21.31 1.62
C ILE A 607 1.99 -20.49 2.51
N ASP A 608 3.25 -20.92 2.64
CA ASP A 608 4.28 -20.12 3.30
C ASP A 608 4.52 -18.85 2.48
N ILE A 609 4.42 -17.69 3.12
CA ILE A 609 4.59 -16.38 2.49
C ILE A 609 5.92 -16.28 1.71
N LYS A 610 6.99 -16.93 2.17
CA LYS A 610 8.28 -16.94 1.49
C LYS A 610 8.26 -17.67 0.14
N THR A 611 7.30 -18.59 -0.07
CA THR A 611 7.16 -19.31 -1.36
C THR A 611 6.49 -18.46 -2.45
N LEU A 612 6.03 -17.23 -2.11
CA LEU A 612 5.41 -16.33 -3.08
C LEU A 612 6.42 -15.62 -3.98
N GLY A 613 7.70 -15.56 -3.61
CA GLY A 613 8.75 -14.89 -4.40
C GLY A 613 8.53 -13.37 -4.53
N LEU A 614 7.97 -12.73 -3.49
CA LEU A 614 7.64 -11.30 -3.47
C LEU A 614 8.83 -10.44 -3.09
N SER A 615 8.92 -9.24 -3.69
CA SER A 615 9.85 -8.20 -3.24
C SER A 615 9.45 -7.66 -1.85
N ASN A 616 10.36 -6.94 -1.19
CA ASN A 616 10.08 -6.35 0.13
C ASN A 616 8.88 -5.39 0.10
N SER A 617 8.72 -4.62 -0.97
CA SER A 617 7.57 -3.72 -1.14
C SER A 617 6.26 -4.48 -1.34
N GLN A 618 6.27 -5.57 -2.11
CA GLN A 618 5.10 -6.44 -2.28
C GLN A 618 4.73 -7.16 -0.98
N MET A 619 5.73 -7.59 -0.20
CA MET A 619 5.52 -8.15 1.14
C MET A 619 4.86 -7.13 2.08
N ALA A 620 5.33 -5.89 2.06
CA ALA A 620 4.76 -4.80 2.85
C ALA A 620 3.31 -4.48 2.42
N ALA A 621 3.04 -4.40 1.12
CA ALA A 621 1.69 -4.22 0.58
C ALA A 621 0.77 -5.38 0.98
N LEU A 622 1.27 -6.61 0.95
CA LEU A 622 0.52 -7.80 1.39
C LEU A 622 0.17 -7.70 2.88
N GLY A 623 1.08 -7.20 3.71
CA GLY A 623 0.85 -6.91 5.13
C GLY A 623 -0.28 -5.88 5.35
N VAL A 624 -0.36 -4.87 4.50
CA VAL A 624 -1.41 -3.83 4.55
C VAL A 624 -2.77 -4.40 4.16
N ILE A 625 -2.87 -5.17 3.08
CA ILE A 625 -4.13 -5.77 2.62
C ILE A 625 -4.62 -6.94 3.50
N LYS A 626 -3.83 -7.40 4.47
CA LYS A 626 -4.27 -8.34 5.51
C LYS A 626 -5.43 -7.79 6.34
N SER A 627 -5.53 -6.47 6.47
CA SER A 627 -6.60 -5.81 7.23
C SER A 627 -7.93 -5.84 6.48
N GLU A 628 -8.97 -6.41 7.09
CA GLU A 628 -10.35 -6.41 6.56
C GLU A 628 -10.85 -4.98 6.31
N GLN A 629 -10.56 -4.04 7.22
CA GLN A 629 -10.95 -2.64 7.08
C GLN A 629 -10.31 -1.99 5.84
N VAL A 630 -9.05 -2.29 5.55
CA VAL A 630 -8.37 -1.75 4.36
C VAL A 630 -9.02 -2.28 3.10
N ILE A 631 -9.28 -3.57 3.03
CA ILE A 631 -9.93 -4.20 1.87
C ILE A 631 -11.35 -3.68 1.67
N SER A 632 -12.13 -3.54 2.75
CA SER A 632 -13.47 -2.91 2.69
C SER A 632 -13.37 -1.48 2.17
N THR A 633 -12.42 -0.69 2.69
CA THR A 633 -12.20 0.69 2.24
C THR A 633 -11.84 0.75 0.75
N ILE A 634 -10.93 -0.11 0.28
CA ILE A 634 -10.57 -0.21 -1.15
C ILE A 634 -11.82 -0.55 -1.99
N ASN A 635 -12.62 -1.50 -1.52
CA ASN A 635 -13.85 -1.94 -2.19
C ASN A 635 -14.92 -0.83 -2.28
N ASP A 636 -15.11 -0.09 -1.19
CA ASP A 636 -16.09 1.00 -1.07
C ASP A 636 -15.69 2.23 -1.92
N LEU A 637 -14.40 2.48 -2.05
CA LEU A 637 -13.86 3.55 -2.89
C LEU A 637 -13.75 3.18 -4.38
N GLY A 638 -14.10 1.95 -4.76
CA GLY A 638 -14.01 1.47 -6.14
C GLY A 638 -12.58 1.23 -6.63
N GLY A 639 -11.63 1.06 -5.70
CA GLY A 639 -10.23 0.74 -5.97
C GLY A 639 -9.98 -0.74 -6.27
N GLY A 640 -8.73 -1.18 -6.09
CA GLY A 640 -8.29 -2.57 -6.24
C GLY A 640 -7.53 -2.85 -7.53
N LYS A 641 -7.24 -1.84 -8.37
CA LYS A 641 -6.45 -2.04 -9.60
C LYS A 641 -5.03 -2.54 -9.33
N ALA A 642 -4.47 -2.18 -8.19
CA ALA A 642 -3.17 -2.69 -7.76
C ALA A 642 -3.15 -4.23 -7.63
N LEU A 643 -4.27 -4.82 -7.24
CA LEU A 643 -4.42 -6.27 -7.08
C LEU A 643 -4.36 -7.02 -8.43
N ASP A 644 -4.73 -6.36 -9.54
CA ASP A 644 -4.64 -6.92 -10.90
C ASP A 644 -3.19 -7.04 -11.37
N MET A 645 -2.29 -6.18 -10.89
CA MET A 645 -0.94 -6.02 -11.44
C MET A 645 -0.07 -7.24 -11.23
N LEU A 646 -0.24 -7.98 -10.14
CA LEU A 646 0.53 -9.19 -9.89
C LEU A 646 0.23 -10.25 -10.96
N ALA A 647 -1.04 -10.46 -11.28
CA ALA A 647 -1.45 -11.37 -12.35
C ALA A 647 -0.94 -10.90 -13.72
N LYS A 648 -1.05 -9.61 -14.02
CA LYS A 648 -0.55 -9.04 -15.29
C LYS A 648 0.95 -9.26 -15.43
N ARG A 649 1.75 -8.98 -14.42
CA ARG A 649 3.21 -9.24 -14.41
C ARG A 649 3.52 -10.73 -14.60
N THR A 650 2.75 -11.60 -13.93
CA THR A 650 2.93 -13.05 -14.03
C THR A 650 2.67 -13.57 -15.43
N VAL A 651 1.59 -13.10 -16.08
CA VAL A 651 1.23 -13.51 -17.43
C VAL A 651 2.18 -12.93 -18.48
N SER A 652 2.58 -11.65 -18.36
CA SER A 652 3.53 -11.04 -19.30
C SER A 652 4.91 -11.71 -19.30
N ALA A 653 5.30 -12.35 -18.20
CA ALA A 653 6.52 -13.17 -18.09
C ALA A 653 6.31 -14.63 -18.52
N ALA A 654 5.14 -15.02 -19.03
CA ALA A 654 4.85 -16.38 -19.48
C ALA A 654 5.42 -16.63 -20.87
N SER A 655 6.03 -17.80 -21.09
CA SER A 655 6.30 -18.29 -22.44
C SER A 655 5.04 -18.80 -23.11
N ALA A 656 4.13 -19.38 -22.34
CA ALA A 656 2.79 -19.78 -22.74
C ALA A 656 1.84 -19.83 -21.53
N LEU A 657 0.54 -19.80 -21.81
CA LEU A 657 -0.48 -20.29 -20.89
C LEU A 657 -1.03 -21.62 -21.41
N CYS A 658 -1.42 -22.48 -20.48
CA CYS A 658 -2.12 -23.73 -20.84
C CYS A 658 -3.45 -23.83 -20.11
N LEU A 659 -4.47 -24.34 -20.81
CA LEU A 659 -5.80 -24.63 -20.27
C LEU A 659 -6.11 -26.11 -20.51
N LEU A 660 -6.36 -26.84 -19.42
CA LEU A 660 -6.75 -28.25 -19.46
C LEU A 660 -8.26 -28.37 -19.18
N THR A 661 -8.97 -29.09 -20.03
CA THR A 661 -10.41 -29.30 -19.94
C THR A 661 -10.78 -30.75 -20.12
N LEU A 662 -11.95 -31.14 -19.54
CA LEU A 662 -12.63 -32.41 -19.79
C LEU A 662 -14.08 -32.19 -20.23
N PRO A 663 -14.75 -33.17 -20.87
CA PRO A 663 -16.17 -33.11 -21.14
C PRO A 663 -16.94 -33.13 -19.81
N LYS A 664 -18.08 -32.47 -19.77
CA LYS A 664 -19.02 -32.40 -18.66
C LYS A 664 -18.48 -31.79 -17.37
N HIS A 665 -19.22 -30.87 -16.84
CA HIS A 665 -18.97 -30.25 -15.55
C HIS A 665 -19.50 -31.13 -14.41
N GLU A 666 -18.78 -32.21 -14.06
CA GLU A 666 -19.13 -33.17 -13.02
C GLU A 666 -17.90 -33.60 -12.21
N LEU A 667 -18.08 -34.04 -10.96
CA LEU A 667 -16.98 -34.38 -10.05
C LEU A 667 -16.02 -35.45 -10.59
N LYS A 668 -16.56 -36.45 -11.34
CA LYS A 668 -15.73 -37.45 -12.00
C LYS A 668 -14.79 -36.82 -13.06
N SER A 669 -15.28 -35.86 -13.83
CA SER A 669 -14.45 -35.15 -14.81
C SER A 669 -13.35 -34.33 -14.12
N PHE A 670 -13.64 -33.70 -12.98
CA PHE A 670 -12.61 -32.99 -12.19
C PHE A 670 -11.59 -33.96 -11.59
N PHE A 671 -11.98 -35.14 -11.15
CA PHE A 671 -11.06 -36.18 -10.69
C PHE A 671 -10.14 -36.66 -11.84
N GLU A 672 -10.70 -37.03 -12.98
CA GLU A 672 -9.91 -37.43 -14.17
C GLU A 672 -9.04 -36.26 -14.67
N GLY A 673 -9.56 -35.05 -14.62
CA GLY A 673 -8.81 -33.85 -14.96
C GLY A 673 -7.62 -33.61 -14.03
N GLY A 674 -7.77 -33.90 -12.74
CA GLY A 674 -6.70 -33.85 -11.78
C GLY A 674 -5.55 -34.84 -12.10
N ARG A 675 -5.90 -36.02 -12.62
CA ARG A 675 -4.93 -36.98 -13.13
C ARG A 675 -4.18 -36.43 -14.33
N ALA A 676 -4.90 -35.85 -15.29
CA ALA A 676 -4.29 -35.25 -16.50
C ALA A 676 -3.42 -34.04 -16.15
N MET A 677 -3.86 -33.20 -15.21
CA MET A 677 -3.09 -32.08 -14.67
C MET A 677 -1.77 -32.54 -14.06
N GLU A 678 -1.79 -33.60 -13.24
CA GLU A 678 -0.58 -34.09 -12.60
C GLU A 678 0.41 -34.65 -13.60
N ARG A 679 -0.04 -35.42 -14.61
CA ARG A 679 0.83 -35.86 -15.73
C ARG A 679 1.47 -34.67 -16.46
N LEU A 680 0.70 -33.66 -16.79
CA LEU A 680 1.18 -32.42 -17.40
C LEU A 680 2.26 -31.77 -16.53
N TRP A 681 2.01 -31.64 -15.22
CA TRP A 681 2.93 -30.95 -14.32
C TRP A 681 4.21 -31.74 -14.07
N LEU A 682 4.11 -33.06 -13.90
CA LEU A 682 5.27 -33.92 -13.78
C LEU A 682 6.13 -33.93 -15.06
N ALA A 683 5.49 -34.02 -16.24
CA ALA A 683 6.19 -33.92 -17.53
C ALA A 683 6.88 -32.56 -17.71
N SER A 684 6.23 -31.47 -17.29
CA SER A 684 6.86 -30.14 -17.30
C SER A 684 8.07 -30.09 -16.37
N THR A 685 7.98 -30.71 -15.19
CA THR A 685 9.09 -30.80 -14.23
C THR A 685 10.26 -31.63 -14.77
N ASP A 686 9.98 -32.74 -15.46
CA ASP A 686 11.01 -33.58 -16.11
C ASP A 686 11.71 -32.87 -17.29
N LEU A 687 11.01 -31.89 -17.90
CA LEU A 687 11.53 -31.05 -18.97
C LEU A 687 12.10 -29.69 -18.47
N ASP A 688 12.34 -29.55 -17.18
CA ASP A 688 12.87 -28.35 -16.52
C ASP A 688 12.03 -27.07 -16.78
N LEU A 689 10.72 -27.23 -16.94
CA LEU A 689 9.77 -26.12 -17.11
C LEU A 689 9.12 -25.73 -15.78
N ALA A 690 8.99 -24.42 -15.58
CA ALA A 690 8.30 -23.83 -14.46
C ALA A 690 6.79 -23.75 -14.71
N ILE A 691 5.99 -24.31 -13.80
CA ILE A 691 4.53 -24.21 -13.80
C ILE A 691 4.06 -23.34 -12.64
N HIS A 692 3.19 -22.37 -12.97
CA HIS A 692 2.51 -21.53 -11.98
C HIS A 692 1.01 -21.55 -12.25
N PRO A 693 0.19 -22.16 -11.38
CA PRO A 693 -1.28 -22.15 -11.49
C PRO A 693 -1.86 -20.75 -11.39
N LEU A 694 -2.80 -20.42 -12.27
CA LEU A 694 -3.52 -19.15 -12.35
C LEU A 694 -5.03 -19.42 -12.30
N ILE A 695 -5.49 -20.02 -11.22
CA ILE A 695 -6.77 -20.72 -11.13
C ILE A 695 -7.96 -19.87 -10.69
N SER A 696 -7.78 -18.57 -10.39
CA SER A 696 -8.88 -17.71 -9.91
C SER A 696 -10.10 -17.68 -10.85
N PRO A 697 -9.98 -17.64 -12.19
CA PRO A 697 -11.14 -17.76 -13.06
C PRO A 697 -11.88 -19.08 -12.89
N LEU A 698 -11.17 -20.18 -12.63
CA LEU A 698 -11.72 -21.53 -12.61
C LEU A 698 -12.62 -21.82 -11.40
N TYR A 699 -12.57 -21.03 -10.34
CA TYR A 699 -13.54 -21.14 -9.24
C TYR A 699 -14.51 -19.96 -9.17
N LEU A 700 -14.22 -18.82 -9.82
CA LEU A 700 -15.17 -17.71 -9.89
C LEU A 700 -16.20 -17.89 -11.00
N PHE A 701 -15.80 -18.38 -12.18
CA PHE A 701 -16.74 -18.62 -13.28
C PHE A 701 -17.82 -19.67 -12.93
N PRO A 702 -17.51 -20.81 -12.30
CA PRO A 702 -18.54 -21.71 -11.82
C PRO A 702 -19.53 -21.08 -10.82
N ARG A 703 -19.09 -20.15 -9.96
CA ARG A 703 -19.98 -19.38 -9.10
C ARG A 703 -20.94 -18.50 -9.88
N ILE A 704 -20.52 -17.96 -11.01
CA ILE A 704 -21.37 -17.16 -11.89
C ILE A 704 -22.35 -18.04 -12.68
N VAL A 705 -21.85 -19.15 -13.24
CA VAL A 705 -22.65 -20.03 -14.12
C VAL A 705 -23.62 -20.88 -13.32
N TYR A 706 -23.15 -21.50 -12.25
CA TYR A 706 -23.93 -22.51 -11.49
C TYR A 706 -24.38 -22.05 -10.11
N GLY A 707 -23.78 -20.97 -9.56
CA GLY A 707 -24.05 -20.46 -8.22
C GLY A 707 -24.69 -19.07 -8.19
N ASN A 708 -25.06 -18.51 -9.34
CA ASN A 708 -25.66 -17.18 -9.46
C ASN A 708 -24.89 -16.06 -8.73
N GLY A 709 -23.56 -16.19 -8.62
CA GLY A 709 -22.70 -15.23 -7.94
C GLY A 709 -22.56 -15.44 -6.42
N GLU A 710 -22.83 -16.64 -5.93
CA GLU A 710 -22.69 -16.98 -4.51
C GLU A 710 -21.32 -16.58 -3.93
N GLY A 711 -21.32 -15.82 -2.81
CA GLY A 711 -20.11 -15.34 -2.13
C GLY A 711 -19.36 -14.20 -2.84
N ILE A 712 -19.91 -13.67 -3.94
CA ILE A 712 -19.34 -12.56 -4.70
C ILE A 712 -20.18 -11.30 -4.46
N ASP A 713 -19.51 -10.15 -4.25
CA ASP A 713 -20.20 -8.86 -4.17
C ASP A 713 -21.03 -8.63 -5.47
N PRO A 714 -22.34 -8.36 -5.37
CA PRO A 714 -23.24 -8.22 -6.50
C PRO A 714 -22.76 -7.26 -7.60
N LYS A 715 -22.00 -6.23 -7.25
CA LYS A 715 -21.47 -5.26 -8.21
C LYS A 715 -20.46 -5.87 -9.20
N PHE A 716 -19.79 -6.96 -8.86
CA PHE A 716 -18.82 -7.64 -9.73
C PHE A 716 -19.47 -8.69 -10.65
N VAL A 717 -20.67 -9.16 -10.32
CA VAL A 717 -21.34 -10.24 -11.07
C VAL A 717 -21.54 -9.91 -12.56
N PRO A 718 -22.00 -8.71 -12.94
CA PRO A 718 -22.15 -8.36 -14.37
C PRO A 718 -20.83 -8.41 -15.14
N VAL A 719 -19.76 -7.84 -14.55
CA VAL A 719 -18.43 -7.81 -15.17
C VAL A 719 -17.86 -9.21 -15.34
N LEU A 720 -17.99 -10.06 -14.31
CA LEU A 720 -17.55 -11.45 -14.38
C LEU A 720 -18.31 -12.24 -15.45
N ARG A 721 -19.59 -11.99 -15.65
CA ARG A 721 -20.37 -12.60 -16.73
C ARG A 721 -19.84 -12.22 -18.11
N ASP A 722 -19.47 -10.97 -18.31
CA ASP A 722 -18.91 -10.52 -19.59
C ASP A 722 -17.49 -11.07 -19.80
N LEU A 723 -16.67 -11.12 -18.73
CA LEU A 723 -15.36 -11.77 -18.79
C LEU A 723 -15.47 -13.28 -19.06
N ARG A 724 -16.49 -13.95 -18.51
CA ARG A 724 -16.77 -15.35 -18.82
C ARG A 724 -17.08 -15.54 -20.31
N LYS A 725 -17.93 -14.71 -20.91
CA LYS A 725 -18.20 -14.75 -22.35
C LYS A 725 -16.93 -14.55 -23.19
N LYS A 726 -16.10 -13.58 -22.78
CA LYS A 726 -14.81 -13.32 -23.42
C LYS A 726 -13.88 -14.55 -23.32
N PHE A 727 -13.79 -15.16 -22.15
CA PHE A 727 -13.00 -16.37 -21.91
C PHE A 727 -13.48 -17.54 -22.79
N CYS A 728 -14.78 -17.81 -22.85
CA CYS A 728 -15.36 -18.86 -23.72
C CYS A 728 -15.05 -18.60 -25.20
N ALA A 729 -15.17 -17.35 -25.65
CA ALA A 729 -14.89 -16.99 -27.07
C ALA A 729 -13.40 -17.16 -27.42
N MET A 730 -12.47 -16.91 -26.47
CA MET A 730 -11.04 -17.05 -26.67
C MET A 730 -10.58 -18.51 -26.68
N THR A 731 -11.21 -19.34 -25.85
CA THR A 731 -10.79 -20.73 -25.61
C THR A 731 -11.60 -21.76 -26.36
N ASP A 732 -12.72 -21.36 -26.96
CA ASP A 732 -13.72 -22.25 -27.56
C ASP A 732 -14.23 -23.33 -26.57
N VAL A 733 -14.37 -22.92 -25.28
CA VAL A 733 -14.83 -23.80 -24.19
C VAL A 733 -16.21 -23.35 -23.73
N GLY A 734 -17.19 -24.25 -23.84
CA GLY A 734 -18.57 -24.01 -23.37
C GLY A 734 -18.74 -24.22 -21.86
N ASP A 735 -19.86 -23.75 -21.33
CA ASP A 735 -20.18 -23.86 -19.90
C ASP A 735 -20.40 -25.30 -19.41
N ASP A 736 -20.64 -26.24 -20.32
CA ASP A 736 -20.86 -27.67 -20.04
C ASP A 736 -19.56 -28.44 -19.79
N ARG A 737 -18.39 -27.85 -20.09
CA ARG A 737 -17.08 -28.50 -19.89
C ARG A 737 -16.53 -28.26 -18.50
N ALA A 738 -15.74 -29.22 -18.02
CA ALA A 738 -14.92 -29.07 -16.82
C ALA A 738 -13.59 -28.38 -17.18
N GLU A 739 -13.40 -27.16 -16.71
CA GLU A 739 -12.12 -26.43 -16.76
C GLU A 739 -11.33 -26.80 -15.51
N VAL A 740 -10.22 -27.49 -15.72
CA VAL A 740 -9.49 -28.14 -14.62
C VAL A 740 -8.28 -27.34 -14.18
N PHE A 741 -7.51 -26.84 -15.15
CA PHE A 741 -6.23 -26.23 -14.85
C PHE A 741 -5.89 -25.15 -15.86
N LEU A 742 -5.65 -23.94 -15.36
CA LEU A 742 -5.09 -22.82 -16.09
C LEU A 742 -3.75 -22.47 -15.44
N ALA A 743 -2.66 -22.48 -16.23
CA ALA A 743 -1.34 -22.25 -15.67
C ALA A 743 -0.39 -21.56 -16.66
N LYS A 744 0.56 -20.81 -16.10
CA LYS A 744 1.73 -20.28 -16.78
C LYS A 744 2.76 -21.40 -17.00
N ILE A 745 3.33 -21.45 -18.20
CA ILE A 745 4.51 -22.22 -18.55
C ILE A 745 5.66 -21.24 -18.82
N ALA A 746 6.83 -21.47 -18.20
CA ALA A 746 8.01 -20.63 -18.37
C ALA A 746 9.29 -21.43 -18.15
N ILE A 747 10.43 -20.83 -18.52
CA ILE A 747 11.76 -21.29 -18.07
C ILE A 747 12.19 -20.33 -16.96
N ALA A 748 12.27 -20.80 -15.72
CA ALA A 748 12.60 -19.98 -14.57
C ALA A 748 13.45 -20.77 -13.57
N PRO A 749 14.29 -20.10 -12.76
CA PRO A 749 15.06 -20.77 -11.71
C PRO A 749 14.17 -21.57 -10.77
N GLU A 750 14.69 -22.68 -10.23
CA GLU A 750 13.96 -23.45 -9.22
C GLU A 750 13.70 -22.59 -7.96
N PRO A 751 12.54 -22.74 -7.30
CA PRO A 751 12.29 -22.09 -6.03
C PRO A 751 13.19 -22.66 -4.93
N GLU A 752 13.68 -21.79 -4.06
CA GLU A 752 14.50 -22.19 -2.90
C GLU A 752 13.71 -23.00 -1.86
N LEU A 753 12.40 -22.79 -1.80
CA LEU A 753 11.53 -23.41 -0.80
C LEU A 753 10.40 -24.18 -1.47
N LYS A 754 10.03 -25.32 -0.87
CA LYS A 754 8.85 -26.12 -1.21
C LYS A 754 7.82 -26.08 -0.08
N SER A 755 6.54 -26.19 -0.46
CA SER A 755 5.46 -26.27 0.53
C SER A 755 5.60 -27.58 1.35
N PHE A 756 5.36 -27.49 2.64
CA PHE A 756 5.33 -28.65 3.53
C PHE A 756 4.21 -29.61 3.16
N ARG A 757 4.34 -30.85 3.61
CA ARG A 757 3.28 -31.86 3.54
C ARG A 757 2.99 -32.41 4.93
N LEU A 758 1.74 -32.80 5.15
CA LEU A 758 1.33 -33.44 6.39
C LEU A 758 2.11 -34.75 6.58
N PRO A 759 2.47 -35.09 7.80
CA PRO A 759 3.10 -36.37 8.08
C PRO A 759 2.12 -37.54 7.83
N LEU A 760 2.65 -38.71 7.46
CA LEU A 760 1.89 -39.84 6.98
C LEU A 760 0.83 -40.32 7.98
N GLU A 761 1.16 -40.32 9.27
CA GLU A 761 0.25 -40.72 10.39
C GLU A 761 -0.99 -39.84 10.52
N LYS A 762 -0.97 -38.63 9.92
CA LYS A 762 -2.16 -37.76 9.86
C LYS A 762 -3.03 -38.01 8.64
N THR A 763 -2.53 -38.75 7.64
CA THR A 763 -3.22 -38.95 6.36
C THR A 763 -3.61 -40.40 6.10
N LEU A 764 -2.88 -41.37 6.65
CA LEU A 764 -3.05 -42.80 6.40
C LEU A 764 -3.43 -43.57 7.67
N ILE A 765 -4.38 -44.52 7.52
CA ILE A 765 -4.74 -45.53 8.51
C ILE A 765 -4.62 -46.91 7.82
N ILE A 766 -3.95 -47.84 8.47
CA ILE A 766 -3.85 -49.27 8.05
C ILE A 766 -4.55 -50.12 9.10
N GLU A 767 -5.48 -51.01 8.63
CA GLU A 767 -6.30 -51.88 9.45
C GLU A 767 -6.20 -53.36 9.02
#